data_d992a17e21efbe4c4328eb664bcc0fa5
#
_entry.id   d992a17e21efbe4c4328eb664bcc0fa5
#
_cell.length_a   1.000
_cell.length_b   1.000
_cell.length_c   1.000
_cell.angle_alpha   90.00
_cell.angle_beta   90.00
_cell.angle_gamma   90.00
#
_symmetry.space_group_name_H-M   'P 1'
#
loop_
_entity.id
_entity.type
_entity.pdbx_description
1 polymer ?
#
loop_
_entity_poly.entity_id
_entity_poly.type
_entity_poly.pdbx_seq_one_letter_code
_entity_poly.pdbx_strand_id
1 'polypeptide(L)'
;MSTRYPFTAVVGMDDLRLALLLNAVSPAVGGVLVRGEKGTAKSTAVRALAELLPAVPVVAGCRFSCDPASPDPGCPDGPHETGPGVERPARMVELPVGASEDRLVGALDIEKALADGVKAFEPGLLADAHRGILYVDEVNLLHDHLIDLLLDAAAMGSSYVEREGVSVRHAARFLLVGTMNPEEGELRPQLLDRFGLTVEVAASREPEQRVEVVRRRLAFEDDPAAFAARWTGEETALRGRIVAARALLPQVTLGDAVLLQIAATCAAFEVDGMRADIVMARTATALAAWAGRTEVTSEDVRQAALLALPHRRRRSPFDAPGLDEDKLDETLEQFKGDEPEEDPEPDGPGDGGPGDGGPDGGGPGGGIPPQGEGHAPDNAAAPEDVPAPDDAPAPEPASAPQGARAGERAAVKAAEPFRTKMLSVPGLGEGAAGRRSRARTEHGRTTGATRPRGALTKLHLAATVRAAAPHQKARGRTGRGLVVRRDDLRQATREGREGNLVLFAVDASGSMAARQRMSAVKGAVLSLLLDAYQRRDKVGLVTFRGRDAEVALPPTSSVDAAAARLEQLPTGGRTPLSAGLLKAHDVLRVERLRDPSRRPLLVVVTDGRATGRGADPVALAARAARLHAADGTASVVVDCETGPVRLGLAVSLARELGGTAVSLDELRADSIAGLVRDVQGHRTTARRAA
;
A
#
# COMPACT_ATOMS: atom_id res chain seq x y z
N MET A 1 -2.54 36.15 -13.75
CA MET A 1 -2.49 34.88 -12.97
C MET A 1 -3.90 34.35 -12.91
N SER A 2 -4.14 33.08 -13.20
CA SER A 2 -5.47 32.47 -13.06
C SER A 2 -5.83 32.36 -11.58
N THR A 3 -7.00 32.87 -11.19
CA THR A 3 -7.52 32.75 -9.84
C THR A 3 -7.68 31.26 -9.50
N ARG A 4 -7.17 30.83 -8.34
CA ARG A 4 -7.28 29.43 -7.89
C ARG A 4 -8.46 29.27 -6.93
N TYR A 5 -8.92 28.05 -6.81
CA TYR A 5 -10.02 27.68 -5.91
C TYR A 5 -9.57 27.81 -4.46
N PRO A 6 -10.30 28.53 -3.56
CA PRO A 6 -9.92 28.71 -2.17
C PRO A 6 -9.94 27.38 -1.38
N PHE A 7 -8.98 27.20 -0.47
CA PHE A 7 -8.88 25.99 0.37
C PHE A 7 -10.08 25.87 1.33
N THR A 8 -10.52 26.97 1.89
CA THR A 8 -11.69 27.05 2.80
C THR A 8 -13.01 26.75 2.08
N ALA A 9 -13.06 26.93 0.77
CA ALA A 9 -14.23 26.59 -0.06
C ALA A 9 -14.35 25.09 -0.37
N VAL A 10 -13.35 24.27 -0.06
CA VAL A 10 -13.40 22.81 -0.26
C VAL A 10 -14.44 22.20 0.68
N VAL A 11 -15.38 21.43 0.14
CA VAL A 11 -16.49 20.80 0.89
C VAL A 11 -16.08 19.38 1.31
N GLY A 12 -16.28 19.05 2.58
CA GLY A 12 -15.93 17.74 3.14
C GLY A 12 -14.43 17.49 3.18
N MET A 13 -14.04 16.23 3.19
CA MET A 13 -12.63 15.80 3.25
C MET A 13 -11.89 16.35 4.48
N ASP A 14 -12.53 16.33 5.66
CA ASP A 14 -12.02 16.98 6.86
C ASP A 14 -10.67 16.38 7.29
N ASP A 15 -10.51 15.06 7.22
CA ASP A 15 -9.24 14.38 7.50
C ASP A 15 -8.14 14.80 6.52
N LEU A 16 -8.45 14.96 5.23
CA LEU A 16 -7.49 15.44 4.25
C LEU A 16 -7.07 16.88 4.54
N ARG A 17 -8.05 17.75 4.84
CA ARG A 17 -7.78 19.15 5.19
C ARG A 17 -6.92 19.23 6.44
N LEU A 18 -7.26 18.46 7.47
CA LEU A 18 -6.47 18.38 8.71
C LEU A 18 -5.05 17.89 8.45
N ALA A 19 -4.87 16.77 7.77
CA ALA A 19 -3.55 16.21 7.47
C ALA A 19 -2.68 17.18 6.67
N LEU A 20 -3.25 17.88 5.68
CA LEU A 20 -2.56 18.90 4.89
C LEU A 20 -2.15 20.11 5.75
N LEU A 21 -3.01 20.56 6.66
CA LEU A 21 -2.72 21.67 7.58
C LEU A 21 -1.64 21.28 8.61
N LEU A 22 -1.72 20.07 9.17
CA LEU A 22 -0.69 19.57 10.10
C LEU A 22 0.68 19.46 9.43
N ASN A 23 0.71 18.96 8.19
CA ASN A 23 1.94 18.93 7.39
C ASN A 23 2.45 20.35 7.07
N ALA A 24 1.53 21.30 6.85
CA ALA A 24 1.88 22.71 6.69
C ALA A 24 2.45 23.34 7.98
N VAL A 25 1.94 22.98 9.14
CA VAL A 25 2.47 23.43 10.45
C VAL A 25 3.83 22.81 10.73
N SER A 26 3.94 21.47 10.56
CA SER A 26 5.14 20.70 10.85
C SER A 26 5.53 19.80 9.65
N PRO A 27 6.37 20.26 8.72
CA PRO A 27 6.89 19.42 7.63
C PRO A 27 7.64 18.16 8.10
N ALA A 28 8.14 18.19 9.34
CA ALA A 28 8.82 17.06 9.96
C ALA A 28 7.93 15.86 10.25
N VAL A 29 6.61 15.97 10.12
CA VAL A 29 5.66 14.85 10.14
C VAL A 29 5.96 13.85 9.02
N GLY A 30 6.50 14.30 7.86
CA GLY A 30 7.02 13.40 6.83
C GLY A 30 6.12 13.21 5.61
N GLY A 31 5.18 14.13 5.38
CA GLY A 31 4.33 14.16 4.19
C GLY A 31 2.99 13.44 4.35
N VAL A 32 2.11 13.67 3.38
CA VAL A 32 0.74 13.13 3.35
C VAL A 32 0.54 12.28 2.10
N LEU A 33 0.07 11.06 2.26
CA LEU A 33 -0.40 10.20 1.19
C LEU A 33 -1.92 10.21 1.13
N VAL A 34 -2.49 10.67 0.03
CA VAL A 34 -3.93 10.75 -0.19
C VAL A 34 -4.38 9.58 -1.05
N ARG A 35 -5.05 8.61 -0.45
CA ARG A 35 -5.61 7.45 -1.14
C ARG A 35 -7.06 7.74 -1.51
N GLY A 36 -7.48 7.37 -2.72
CA GLY A 36 -8.89 7.49 -3.10
C GLY A 36 -9.13 7.48 -4.61
N GLU A 37 -10.40 7.37 -4.97
CA GLU A 37 -10.87 7.27 -6.35
C GLU A 37 -10.55 8.52 -7.17
N LYS A 38 -10.55 8.38 -8.50
CA LYS A 38 -10.41 9.50 -9.44
C LYS A 38 -11.61 10.45 -9.31
N GLY A 39 -11.36 11.75 -9.51
CA GLY A 39 -12.41 12.76 -9.53
C GLY A 39 -12.85 13.27 -8.15
N THR A 40 -12.20 12.89 -7.06
CA THR A 40 -12.51 13.35 -5.69
C THR A 40 -11.84 14.69 -5.32
N ALA A 41 -11.43 15.51 -6.28
CA ALA A 41 -10.85 16.85 -6.10
C ALA A 41 -9.57 16.93 -5.22
N LYS A 42 -8.83 15.82 -5.05
CA LYS A 42 -7.56 15.77 -4.29
C LYS A 42 -6.56 16.83 -4.74
N SER A 43 -6.28 16.88 -6.05
CA SER A 43 -5.34 17.85 -6.65
C SER A 43 -5.80 19.30 -6.45
N THR A 44 -7.12 19.55 -6.42
CA THR A 44 -7.68 20.88 -6.15
C THR A 44 -7.38 21.32 -4.73
N ALA A 45 -7.56 20.46 -3.73
CA ALA A 45 -7.26 20.75 -2.33
C ALA A 45 -5.77 21.05 -2.11
N VAL A 46 -4.88 20.28 -2.74
CA VAL A 46 -3.42 20.51 -2.61
C VAL A 46 -2.99 21.82 -3.27
N ARG A 47 -3.52 22.13 -4.45
CA ARG A 47 -3.24 23.42 -5.13
C ARG A 47 -3.78 24.61 -4.34
N ALA A 48 -4.94 24.46 -3.72
CA ALA A 48 -5.50 25.49 -2.85
C ALA A 48 -4.64 25.71 -1.60
N LEU A 49 -4.10 24.65 -0.99
CA LEU A 49 -3.16 24.77 0.12
C LEU A 49 -1.93 25.60 -0.24
N ALA A 50 -1.41 25.47 -1.46
CA ALA A 50 -0.22 26.23 -1.88
C ALA A 50 -0.43 27.76 -1.86
N GLU A 51 -1.63 28.21 -2.19
CA GLU A 51 -1.99 29.65 -2.13
C GLU A 51 -2.25 30.10 -0.68
N LEU A 52 -2.66 29.17 0.17
CA LEU A 52 -2.90 29.45 1.59
C LEU A 52 -1.61 29.63 2.39
N LEU A 53 -0.51 28.98 1.97
CA LEU A 53 0.75 29.07 2.70
C LEU A 53 1.28 30.52 2.78
N PRO A 54 1.91 30.89 3.92
CA PRO A 54 2.53 32.20 4.05
C PRO A 54 3.67 32.41 3.05
N ALA A 55 3.91 33.65 2.66
CA ALA A 55 5.08 34.00 1.87
C ALA A 55 6.38 33.61 2.57
N VAL A 56 7.40 33.29 1.79
CA VAL A 56 8.68 32.78 2.28
C VAL A 56 9.79 33.77 1.95
N PRO A 57 10.53 34.30 2.94
CA PRO A 57 11.70 35.12 2.67
C PRO A 57 12.82 34.27 2.08
N VAL A 58 13.44 34.71 0.98
CA VAL A 58 14.54 34.01 0.32
C VAL A 58 15.69 34.95 -0.02
N VAL A 59 16.90 34.43 -0.09
CA VAL A 59 18.07 35.18 -0.56
C VAL A 59 17.87 35.55 -2.04
N ALA A 60 18.04 36.83 -2.38
CA ALA A 60 17.86 37.31 -3.74
C ALA A 60 18.83 36.62 -4.71
N GLY A 61 18.30 36.09 -5.82
CA GLY A 61 19.10 35.42 -6.86
C GLY A 61 19.54 33.98 -6.52
N CYS A 62 19.31 33.47 -5.33
CA CYS A 62 19.62 32.09 -4.98
C CYS A 62 18.60 31.11 -5.60
N ARG A 63 19.08 30.18 -6.44
CA ARG A 63 18.25 29.14 -7.09
C ARG A 63 17.74 28.11 -6.10
N PHE A 64 18.43 27.91 -4.97
CA PHE A 64 18.11 26.96 -3.92
C PHE A 64 17.22 27.56 -2.81
N SER A 65 16.75 28.81 -2.96
CA SER A 65 15.80 29.44 -2.03
C SER A 65 16.24 29.47 -0.57
N CYS A 66 17.51 29.74 -0.32
CA CYS A 66 18.07 29.83 1.02
C CYS A 66 17.34 30.86 1.89
N ASP A 67 17.29 30.59 3.20
CA ASP A 67 16.74 31.51 4.20
C ASP A 67 17.71 32.69 4.42
N PRO A 68 17.30 33.93 4.23
CA PRO A 68 18.20 35.08 4.44
C PRO A 68 18.60 35.27 5.90
N ALA A 69 17.82 34.76 6.85
CA ALA A 69 18.18 34.83 8.29
C ALA A 69 19.18 33.70 8.66
N SER A 70 19.17 32.57 7.97
CA SER A 70 20.06 31.44 8.23
C SER A 70 20.36 30.70 6.91
N PRO A 71 21.20 31.29 6.03
CA PRO A 71 21.56 30.68 4.77
C PRO A 71 22.27 29.33 4.97
N ASP A 72 22.00 28.37 4.06
CA ASP A 72 22.71 27.08 4.08
C ASP A 72 24.19 27.30 3.70
N PRO A 73 25.16 27.00 4.59
CA PRO A 73 26.58 27.18 4.28
C PRO A 73 27.07 26.25 3.16
N GLY A 74 26.32 25.18 2.86
CA GLY A 74 26.59 24.24 1.77
C GLY A 74 25.84 24.54 0.48
N CYS A 75 25.22 25.73 0.36
CA CYS A 75 24.46 26.08 -0.83
C CYS A 75 25.36 26.14 -2.07
N PRO A 76 25.00 25.46 -3.18
CA PRO A 76 25.80 25.49 -4.41
C PRO A 76 25.90 26.91 -5.05
N ASP A 77 24.97 27.81 -4.77
CA ASP A 77 25.00 29.22 -5.19
C ASP A 77 25.67 30.13 -4.15
N GLY A 78 26.15 29.54 -3.04
CA GLY A 78 26.78 30.27 -1.94
C GLY A 78 28.25 30.63 -2.20
N PRO A 79 28.89 31.26 -1.20
CA PRO A 79 28.36 31.61 0.12
C PRO A 79 27.35 32.79 0.07
N HIS A 80 26.36 32.76 0.98
CA HIS A 80 25.40 33.85 1.16
C HIS A 80 25.65 34.53 2.52
N GLU A 81 25.58 35.85 2.53
CA GLU A 81 25.57 36.62 3.78
C GLU A 81 24.14 36.69 4.36
N THR A 82 24.06 36.74 5.68
CA THR A 82 22.79 37.02 6.36
C THR A 82 22.37 38.45 6.08
N GLY A 83 21.11 38.68 5.70
CA GLY A 83 20.65 40.01 5.32
C GLY A 83 19.16 40.07 4.97
N PRO A 84 18.71 41.19 4.44
CA PRO A 84 17.34 41.33 4.00
C PRO A 84 17.05 40.35 2.81
N GLY A 85 15.96 39.61 2.93
CA GLY A 85 15.50 38.73 1.88
C GLY A 85 14.45 39.37 0.96
N VAL A 86 14.09 38.63 -0.09
CA VAL A 86 12.96 38.93 -0.96
C VAL A 86 11.83 37.94 -0.60
N GLU A 87 10.64 38.47 -0.32
CA GLU A 87 9.48 37.61 -0.09
C GLU A 87 8.95 37.05 -1.40
N ARG A 88 8.68 35.76 -1.43
CA ARG A 88 8.01 35.09 -2.54
C ARG A 88 6.88 34.17 -2.04
N PRO A 89 5.83 33.92 -2.84
CA PRO A 89 4.84 32.89 -2.54
C PRO A 89 5.51 31.51 -2.41
N ALA A 90 4.97 30.65 -1.56
CA ALA A 90 5.38 29.24 -1.50
C ALA A 90 5.18 28.58 -2.88
N ARG A 91 6.22 27.93 -3.39
CA ARG A 91 6.13 27.25 -4.68
C ARG A 91 5.44 25.90 -4.52
N MET A 92 4.56 25.57 -5.45
CA MET A 92 4.08 24.22 -5.64
C MET A 92 4.77 23.65 -6.88
N VAL A 93 5.51 22.56 -6.69
CA VAL A 93 6.23 21.85 -7.73
C VAL A 93 5.53 20.52 -7.96
N GLU A 94 5.13 20.25 -9.18
CA GLU A 94 4.51 18.99 -9.59
C GLU A 94 5.56 18.04 -10.16
N LEU A 95 5.63 16.82 -9.65
CA LEU A 95 6.48 15.75 -10.21
C LEU A 95 5.67 14.94 -11.22
N PRO A 96 5.98 15.00 -12.53
CA PRO A 96 5.30 14.20 -13.54
C PRO A 96 5.64 12.69 -13.39
N VAL A 97 4.69 11.81 -13.67
CA VAL A 97 4.86 10.33 -13.62
C VAL A 97 6.04 9.86 -14.49
N GLY A 98 6.30 10.51 -15.61
CA GLY A 98 7.42 10.19 -16.52
C GLY A 98 8.72 10.96 -16.24
N ALA A 99 8.88 11.57 -15.05
CA ALA A 99 10.11 12.31 -14.74
C ALA A 99 11.33 11.39 -14.72
N SER A 100 12.46 11.89 -15.24
CA SER A 100 13.76 11.25 -15.08
C SER A 100 14.35 11.58 -13.71
N GLU A 101 15.33 10.76 -13.27
CA GLU A 101 16.09 11.03 -12.05
C GLU A 101 16.77 12.39 -12.09
N ASP A 102 17.41 12.75 -13.24
CA ASP A 102 18.07 14.04 -13.45
C ASP A 102 17.14 15.23 -13.24
N ARG A 103 15.88 15.10 -13.66
CA ARG A 103 14.89 16.15 -13.46
C ARG A 103 14.48 16.28 -11.98
N LEU A 104 14.48 15.18 -11.24
CA LEU A 104 14.14 15.19 -9.82
C LEU A 104 15.26 15.79 -8.97
N VAL A 105 16.45 15.24 -9.08
CA VAL A 105 17.58 15.59 -8.19
C VAL A 105 18.47 16.71 -8.74
N GLY A 106 18.45 16.94 -10.05
CA GLY A 106 19.33 17.87 -10.78
C GLY A 106 20.41 17.14 -11.57
N ALA A 107 21.03 17.87 -12.48
CA ALA A 107 22.03 17.36 -13.41
C ALA A 107 23.26 18.29 -13.52
N LEU A 108 24.33 17.79 -14.12
CA LEU A 108 25.43 18.66 -14.55
C LEU A 108 25.02 19.43 -15.80
N ASP A 109 25.29 20.74 -15.79
CA ASP A 109 25.12 21.62 -16.93
C ASP A 109 26.21 21.28 -17.99
N ILE A 110 25.83 20.41 -18.92
CA ILE A 110 26.74 19.93 -19.97
C ILE A 110 27.16 21.07 -20.91
N GLU A 111 26.28 22.05 -21.15
CA GLU A 111 26.60 23.18 -22.03
C GLU A 111 27.69 24.06 -21.44
N LYS A 112 27.60 24.42 -20.17
CA LYS A 112 28.66 25.16 -19.44
C LYS A 112 29.93 24.37 -19.27
N ALA A 113 29.81 23.06 -19.02
CA ALA A 113 30.96 22.19 -18.92
C ALA A 113 31.74 22.12 -20.24
N LEU A 114 31.07 22.12 -21.39
CA LEU A 114 31.68 22.08 -22.73
C LEU A 114 32.14 23.46 -23.19
N ALA A 115 31.41 24.55 -22.91
CA ALA A 115 31.74 25.88 -23.34
C ALA A 115 32.84 26.54 -22.50
N ASP A 116 32.72 26.45 -21.18
CA ASP A 116 33.53 27.20 -20.22
C ASP A 116 34.53 26.32 -19.44
N GLY A 117 34.45 24.99 -19.59
CA GLY A 117 35.25 24.02 -18.81
C GLY A 117 34.87 24.00 -17.33
N VAL A 118 33.74 24.62 -16.96
CA VAL A 118 33.25 24.72 -15.58
C VAL A 118 32.16 23.69 -15.33
N LYS A 119 32.35 22.84 -14.32
CA LYS A 119 31.33 21.91 -13.86
C LYS A 119 30.27 22.65 -13.08
N ALA A 120 29.22 23.12 -13.73
CA ALA A 120 28.07 23.77 -13.11
C ALA A 120 26.97 22.75 -12.85
N PHE A 121 26.26 22.93 -11.73
CA PHE A 121 25.09 22.11 -11.36
C PHE A 121 23.80 22.84 -11.71
N GLU A 122 22.89 22.15 -12.41
CA GLU A 122 21.53 22.58 -12.68
C GLU A 122 20.58 21.99 -11.63
N PRO A 123 19.91 22.83 -10.83
CA PRO A 123 19.01 22.35 -9.79
C PRO A 123 17.81 21.60 -10.38
N GLY A 124 17.42 20.50 -9.70
CA GLY A 124 16.23 19.72 -10.01
C GLY A 124 15.00 20.17 -9.24
N LEU A 125 13.88 19.41 -9.41
CA LEU A 125 12.61 19.71 -8.79
C LEU A 125 12.67 19.69 -7.24
N LEU A 126 13.58 18.92 -6.62
CA LEU A 126 13.78 18.94 -5.16
C LEU A 126 14.30 20.28 -4.66
N ALA A 127 15.18 20.94 -5.42
CA ALA A 127 15.67 22.27 -5.10
C ALA A 127 14.57 23.33 -5.30
N ASP A 128 13.80 23.22 -6.38
CA ASP A 128 12.67 24.11 -6.67
C ASP A 128 11.58 24.05 -5.61
N ALA A 129 11.32 22.84 -5.07
CA ALA A 129 10.32 22.59 -4.04
C ALA A 129 10.77 23.06 -2.64
N HIS A 130 12.06 23.37 -2.45
CA HIS A 130 12.55 23.78 -1.14
C HIS A 130 11.77 24.96 -0.56
N ARG A 131 11.31 24.82 0.70
CA ARG A 131 10.43 25.76 1.42
C ARG A 131 9.08 25.99 0.71
N GLY A 132 8.61 24.96 -0.04
CA GLY A 132 7.34 24.94 -0.74
C GLY A 132 6.66 23.59 -0.63
N ILE A 133 5.88 23.22 -1.63
CA ILE A 133 5.17 21.93 -1.74
C ILE A 133 5.73 21.13 -2.91
N LEU A 134 6.03 19.86 -2.69
CA LEU A 134 6.26 18.89 -3.74
C LEU A 134 5.02 17.99 -3.85
N TYR A 135 4.33 18.08 -4.96
CA TYR A 135 3.12 17.33 -5.26
C TYR A 135 3.42 16.21 -6.26
N VAL A 136 3.03 15.00 -5.92
CA VAL A 136 3.20 13.81 -6.76
C VAL A 136 1.82 13.23 -7.03
N ASP A 137 1.35 13.39 -8.25
CA ASP A 137 0.10 12.76 -8.69
C ASP A 137 0.35 11.31 -9.08
N GLU A 138 -0.52 10.40 -8.63
CA GLU A 138 -0.40 8.97 -8.90
C GLU A 138 0.99 8.40 -8.54
N VAL A 139 1.43 8.62 -7.29
CA VAL A 139 2.77 8.22 -6.80
C VAL A 139 3.05 6.71 -6.99
N ASN A 140 2.00 5.87 -7.01
CA ASN A 140 2.09 4.43 -7.27
C ASN A 140 2.54 4.09 -8.70
N LEU A 141 2.47 5.01 -9.65
CA LEU A 141 2.93 4.84 -11.03
C LEU A 141 4.39 5.25 -11.23
N LEU A 142 5.00 5.95 -10.28
CA LEU A 142 6.41 6.29 -10.34
C LEU A 142 7.30 5.05 -10.19
N HIS A 143 8.49 5.12 -10.76
CA HIS A 143 9.52 4.11 -10.49
C HIS A 143 9.93 4.13 -9.02
N ASP A 144 10.03 2.95 -8.39
CA ASP A 144 10.40 2.80 -6.98
C ASP A 144 11.65 3.58 -6.57
N HIS A 145 12.66 3.61 -7.45
CA HIS A 145 13.90 4.35 -7.20
C HIS A 145 13.67 5.87 -7.04
N LEU A 146 12.77 6.46 -7.84
CA LEU A 146 12.44 7.88 -7.71
C LEU A 146 11.67 8.15 -6.42
N ILE A 147 10.80 7.22 -6.02
CA ILE A 147 10.07 7.32 -4.76
C ILE A 147 11.03 7.23 -3.57
N ASP A 148 12.02 6.32 -3.63
CA ASP A 148 13.05 6.21 -2.59
C ASP A 148 13.85 7.52 -2.46
N LEU A 149 14.35 8.09 -3.56
CA LEU A 149 15.08 9.37 -3.57
C LEU A 149 14.26 10.53 -3.00
N LEU A 150 12.99 10.60 -3.39
CA LEU A 150 12.06 11.62 -2.95
C LEU A 150 11.78 11.53 -1.45
N LEU A 151 11.50 10.32 -0.94
CA LEU A 151 11.20 10.09 0.48
C LEU A 151 12.44 10.27 1.34
N ASP A 152 13.63 9.90 0.85
CA ASP A 152 14.89 10.15 1.54
C ASP A 152 15.20 11.64 1.63
N ALA A 153 15.01 12.41 0.55
CA ALA A 153 15.15 13.86 0.56
C ALA A 153 14.16 14.53 1.53
N ALA A 154 12.90 14.08 1.55
CA ALA A 154 11.89 14.59 2.48
C ALA A 154 12.24 14.30 3.95
N ALA A 155 12.77 13.10 4.24
CA ALA A 155 13.15 12.70 5.60
C ALA A 155 14.41 13.42 6.09
N MET A 156 15.43 13.56 5.23
CA MET A 156 16.71 14.21 5.58
C MET A 156 16.67 15.74 5.52
N GLY A 157 15.68 16.30 4.80
CA GLY A 157 15.60 17.75 4.54
C GLY A 157 16.72 18.27 3.63
N SER A 158 17.43 17.38 2.93
CA SER A 158 18.51 17.70 1.99
C SER A 158 18.60 16.65 0.90
N SER A 159 19.02 17.06 -0.29
CA SER A 159 19.34 16.19 -1.40
C SER A 159 20.84 16.12 -1.62
N TYR A 160 21.35 14.93 -1.88
CA TYR A 160 22.77 14.65 -2.15
C TYR A 160 22.90 14.00 -3.52
N VAL A 161 23.68 14.63 -4.38
CA VAL A 161 23.88 14.17 -5.77
C VAL A 161 25.36 13.95 -6.01
N GLU A 162 25.75 12.72 -6.33
CA GLU A 162 27.12 12.39 -6.71
C GLU A 162 27.15 11.84 -8.13
N ARG A 163 27.72 12.60 -9.07
CA ARG A 163 27.81 12.23 -10.48
C ARG A 163 29.12 12.71 -11.12
N GLU A 164 29.75 11.86 -11.88
CA GLU A 164 30.97 12.15 -12.66
C GLU A 164 32.09 12.85 -11.85
N GLY A 165 32.20 12.50 -10.54
CA GLY A 165 33.20 13.09 -9.65
C GLY A 165 32.83 14.51 -9.17
N VAL A 166 31.57 14.92 -9.29
CA VAL A 166 30.98 16.11 -8.67
C VAL A 166 30.03 15.64 -7.59
N SER A 167 30.22 16.14 -6.37
CA SER A 167 29.33 15.91 -5.23
C SER A 167 28.69 17.24 -4.85
N VAL A 168 27.36 17.29 -4.93
CA VAL A 168 26.57 18.48 -4.60
C VAL A 168 25.54 18.11 -3.53
N ARG A 169 25.51 18.90 -2.46
CA ARG A 169 24.45 18.82 -1.45
C ARG A 169 23.71 20.14 -1.44
N HIS A 170 22.37 20.07 -1.36
CA HIS A 170 21.54 21.26 -1.16
C HIS A 170 20.38 20.96 -0.21
N ALA A 171 19.85 22.00 0.41
CA ALA A 171 18.65 21.88 1.24
C ALA A 171 17.42 21.49 0.37
N ALA A 172 16.60 20.58 0.89
CA ALA A 172 15.39 20.07 0.24
C ALA A 172 14.28 19.83 1.28
N ARG A 173 13.92 20.88 2.03
CA ARG A 173 12.83 20.85 3.02
C ARG A 173 11.56 21.31 2.34
N PHE A 174 10.61 20.44 2.15
CA PHE A 174 9.34 20.72 1.46
C PHE A 174 8.19 19.93 2.09
N LEU A 175 6.97 20.40 1.87
CA LEU A 175 5.77 19.63 2.18
C LEU A 175 5.57 18.59 1.09
N LEU A 176 5.67 17.32 1.43
CA LEU A 176 5.40 16.23 0.48
C LEU A 176 3.92 15.87 0.50
N VAL A 177 3.29 15.88 -0.66
CA VAL A 177 1.92 15.37 -0.84
C VAL A 177 1.91 14.42 -2.04
N GLY A 178 1.61 13.16 -1.77
CA GLY A 178 1.41 12.15 -2.80
C GLY A 178 -0.07 11.78 -2.92
N THR A 179 -0.57 11.60 -4.15
CA THR A 179 -1.89 11.00 -4.37
C THR A 179 -1.74 9.59 -4.92
N MET A 180 -2.70 8.75 -4.64
CA MET A 180 -2.73 7.37 -5.11
C MET A 180 -4.16 6.93 -5.37
N ASN A 181 -4.37 6.20 -6.49
CA ASN A 181 -5.59 5.44 -6.71
C ASN A 181 -5.30 3.95 -6.43
N PRO A 182 -5.90 3.35 -5.41
CA PRO A 182 -5.69 1.94 -5.08
C PRO A 182 -6.04 0.96 -6.22
N GLU A 183 -6.96 1.33 -7.12
CA GLU A 183 -7.34 0.50 -8.27
C GLU A 183 -6.21 0.34 -9.30
N GLU A 184 -5.30 1.31 -9.38
CA GLU A 184 -4.18 1.31 -10.33
C GLU A 184 -2.92 0.62 -9.77
N GLY A 185 -2.98 0.18 -8.53
CA GLY A 185 -1.89 -0.50 -7.84
C GLY A 185 -1.55 0.14 -6.50
N GLU A 186 -0.86 -0.59 -5.67
CA GLU A 186 -0.42 -0.13 -4.35
C GLU A 186 1.08 0.14 -4.29
N LEU A 187 1.47 1.06 -3.43
CA LEU A 187 2.85 1.26 -3.04
C LEU A 187 3.34 0.06 -2.22
N ARG A 188 4.62 -0.23 -2.30
CA ARG A 188 5.24 -1.22 -1.43
C ARG A 188 5.06 -0.81 0.04
N PRO A 189 4.87 -1.76 0.98
CA PRO A 189 4.75 -1.45 2.40
C PRO A 189 5.90 -0.60 2.93
N GLN A 190 7.13 -0.86 2.45
CA GLN A 190 8.33 -0.10 2.83
C GLN A 190 8.32 1.35 2.37
N LEU A 191 7.63 1.68 1.28
CA LEU A 191 7.45 3.04 0.78
C LEU A 191 6.27 3.72 1.47
N LEU A 192 5.19 2.96 1.72
CA LEU A 192 4.04 3.43 2.49
C LEU A 192 4.46 3.88 3.89
N ASP A 193 5.27 3.06 4.59
CA ASP A 193 5.77 3.38 5.94
C ASP A 193 6.58 4.69 6.01
N ARG A 194 7.16 5.14 4.90
CA ARG A 194 7.94 6.38 4.85
C ARG A 194 7.09 7.65 4.77
N PHE A 195 5.82 7.58 4.30
CA PHE A 195 4.88 8.70 4.40
C PHE A 195 4.48 8.90 5.86
N GLY A 196 4.41 10.14 6.31
CA GLY A 196 3.99 10.47 7.67
C GLY A 196 2.53 10.13 7.93
N LEU A 197 1.65 10.71 7.16
CA LEU A 197 0.20 10.57 7.29
C LEU A 197 -0.40 9.93 6.05
N THR A 198 -1.49 9.19 6.24
CA THR A 198 -2.31 8.68 5.14
C THR A 198 -3.77 8.97 5.39
N VAL A 199 -4.43 9.47 4.37
CA VAL A 199 -5.86 9.79 4.40
C VAL A 199 -6.57 9.08 3.26
N GLU A 200 -7.70 8.47 3.56
CA GLU A 200 -8.59 7.88 2.56
C GLU A 200 -9.67 8.89 2.16
N VAL A 201 -9.77 9.19 0.87
CA VAL A 201 -10.76 10.12 0.32
C VAL A 201 -11.71 9.37 -0.58
N ALA A 202 -12.97 9.29 -0.18
CA ALA A 202 -14.06 8.77 -0.98
C ALA A 202 -15.01 9.91 -1.40
N ALA A 203 -15.67 9.73 -2.55
CA ALA A 203 -16.73 10.66 -2.93
C ALA A 203 -17.89 10.55 -1.94
N SER A 204 -18.33 11.68 -1.38
CA SER A 204 -19.47 11.70 -0.47
C SER A 204 -20.69 11.02 -1.12
N ARG A 205 -21.38 10.19 -0.35
CA ARG A 205 -22.66 9.59 -0.73
C ARG A 205 -23.86 10.43 -0.32
N GLU A 206 -23.64 11.47 0.48
CA GLU A 206 -24.67 12.38 0.95
C GLU A 206 -25.08 13.35 -0.16
N PRO A 207 -26.35 13.35 -0.60
CA PRO A 207 -26.82 14.18 -1.71
C PRO A 207 -26.61 15.67 -1.47
N GLU A 208 -26.78 16.13 -0.23
CA GLU A 208 -26.63 17.55 0.15
C GLU A 208 -25.19 18.05 -0.04
N GLN A 209 -24.19 17.27 0.42
CA GLN A 209 -22.80 17.61 0.22
C GLN A 209 -22.43 17.62 -1.26
N ARG A 210 -22.96 16.66 -2.04
CA ARG A 210 -22.71 16.62 -3.50
C ARG A 210 -23.29 17.84 -4.20
N VAL A 211 -24.49 18.26 -3.82
CA VAL A 211 -25.12 19.49 -4.35
C VAL A 211 -24.26 20.70 -4.03
N GLU A 212 -23.73 20.79 -2.82
CA GLU A 212 -22.89 21.93 -2.42
C GLU A 212 -21.55 21.94 -3.18
N VAL A 213 -20.91 20.79 -3.39
CA VAL A 213 -19.70 20.67 -4.23
C VAL A 213 -19.98 21.19 -5.64
N VAL A 214 -21.08 20.76 -6.26
CA VAL A 214 -21.45 21.18 -7.63
C VAL A 214 -21.77 22.68 -7.65
N ARG A 215 -22.54 23.17 -6.68
CA ARG A 215 -22.92 24.61 -6.60
C ARG A 215 -21.67 25.49 -6.48
N ARG A 216 -20.74 25.17 -5.59
CA ARG A 216 -19.50 25.94 -5.43
C ARG A 216 -18.62 25.85 -6.67
N ARG A 217 -18.57 24.70 -7.31
CA ARG A 217 -17.77 24.52 -8.53
C ARG A 217 -18.29 25.35 -9.68
N LEU A 218 -19.62 25.33 -9.93
CA LEU A 218 -20.26 26.14 -10.97
C LEU A 218 -20.09 27.64 -10.68
N ALA A 219 -20.29 28.08 -9.44
CA ALA A 219 -20.07 29.47 -9.05
C ALA A 219 -18.63 29.94 -9.24
N PHE A 220 -17.64 29.05 -9.03
CA PHE A 220 -16.24 29.36 -9.32
C PHE A 220 -15.96 29.42 -10.82
N GLU A 221 -16.58 28.58 -11.64
CA GLU A 221 -16.40 28.59 -13.11
C GLU A 221 -17.06 29.82 -13.75
N ASP A 222 -18.15 30.32 -13.20
CA ASP A 222 -18.86 31.51 -13.66
C ASP A 222 -18.04 32.79 -13.40
N ASP A 223 -17.60 33.03 -12.18
CA ASP A 223 -16.72 34.15 -11.82
C ASP A 223 -15.69 33.73 -10.75
N PRO A 224 -14.50 33.29 -11.16
CA PRO A 224 -13.45 32.88 -10.25
C PRO A 224 -13.01 33.99 -9.28
N ALA A 225 -13.00 35.27 -9.73
CA ALA A 225 -12.52 36.36 -8.92
C ALA A 225 -13.53 36.74 -7.82
N ALA A 226 -14.81 36.88 -8.17
CA ALA A 226 -15.87 37.15 -7.21
C ALA A 226 -16.07 35.97 -6.24
N PHE A 227 -15.90 34.72 -6.72
CA PHE A 227 -15.94 33.56 -5.86
C PHE A 227 -14.82 33.59 -4.82
N ALA A 228 -13.55 33.77 -5.23
CA ALA A 228 -12.41 33.83 -4.34
C ALA A 228 -12.51 35.00 -3.34
N ALA A 229 -13.01 36.16 -3.78
CA ALA A 229 -13.20 37.32 -2.89
C ALA A 229 -14.11 37.01 -1.69
N ARG A 230 -15.13 36.18 -1.86
CA ARG A 230 -16.03 35.76 -0.76
C ARG A 230 -15.33 34.98 0.36
N TRP A 231 -14.27 34.24 0.02
CA TRP A 231 -13.52 33.39 0.96
C TRP A 231 -12.26 34.05 1.53
N THR A 232 -11.92 35.26 1.08
CA THR A 232 -10.68 35.95 1.46
C THR A 232 -10.53 36.10 2.98
N GLY A 233 -11.62 36.34 3.70
CA GLY A 233 -11.58 36.48 5.15
C GLY A 233 -11.20 35.19 5.86
N GLU A 234 -11.82 34.08 5.46
CA GLU A 234 -11.55 32.75 6.02
C GLU A 234 -10.13 32.26 5.64
N GLU A 235 -9.70 32.49 4.39
CA GLU A 235 -8.35 32.19 3.94
C GLU A 235 -7.30 32.95 4.76
N THR A 236 -7.54 34.24 5.03
CA THR A 236 -6.62 35.08 5.83
C THR A 236 -6.57 34.60 7.28
N ALA A 237 -7.72 34.29 7.87
CA ALA A 237 -7.78 33.76 9.23
C ALA A 237 -7.06 32.40 9.34
N LEU A 238 -7.27 31.51 8.36
CA LEU A 238 -6.63 30.19 8.33
C LEU A 238 -5.11 30.30 8.14
N ARG A 239 -4.64 31.20 7.26
CA ARG A 239 -3.22 31.51 7.09
C ARG A 239 -2.59 32.03 8.38
N GLY A 240 -3.28 32.97 9.07
CA GLY A 240 -2.84 33.47 10.37
C GLY A 240 -2.71 32.36 11.41
N ARG A 241 -3.64 31.43 11.42
CA ARG A 241 -3.64 30.26 12.31
C ARG A 241 -2.46 29.33 12.02
N ILE A 242 -2.11 29.09 10.75
CA ILE A 242 -0.90 28.32 10.37
C ILE A 242 0.37 29.00 10.90
N VAL A 243 0.48 30.33 10.75
CA VAL A 243 1.64 31.10 11.24
C VAL A 243 1.75 31.00 12.76
N ALA A 244 0.63 31.18 13.47
CA ALA A 244 0.59 31.09 14.94
C ALA A 244 0.98 29.69 15.44
N ALA A 245 0.44 28.64 14.81
CA ALA A 245 0.77 27.24 15.14
C ALA A 245 2.25 26.92 14.89
N ARG A 246 2.84 27.42 13.79
CA ARG A 246 4.29 27.27 13.53
C ARG A 246 5.15 27.95 14.58
N ALA A 247 4.74 29.14 15.06
CA ALA A 247 5.46 29.87 16.11
C ALA A 247 5.34 29.16 17.46
N LEU A 248 4.21 28.55 17.74
CA LEU A 248 3.96 27.82 18.99
C LEU A 248 4.65 26.46 19.04
N LEU A 249 4.80 25.78 17.89
CA LEU A 249 5.31 24.40 17.76
C LEU A 249 6.60 24.13 18.59
N PRO A 250 7.62 25.01 18.63
CA PRO A 250 8.82 24.77 19.45
C PRO A 250 8.59 24.82 20.96
N GLN A 251 7.44 25.31 21.39
CA GLN A 251 7.08 25.47 22.80
C GLN A 251 6.18 24.36 23.31
N VAL A 252 5.71 23.50 22.40
CA VAL A 252 4.85 22.38 22.77
C VAL A 252 5.67 21.27 23.41
N THR A 253 5.27 20.88 24.61
CA THR A 253 5.90 19.81 25.38
C THR A 253 5.15 18.48 25.22
N LEU A 254 5.92 17.42 25.23
CA LEU A 254 5.43 16.04 25.15
C LEU A 254 5.79 15.33 26.44
N GLY A 255 4.82 15.14 27.34
CA GLY A 255 5.03 14.51 28.65
C GLY A 255 5.29 13.00 28.54
N ASP A 256 5.91 12.42 29.56
CA ASP A 256 6.26 10.98 29.62
C ASP A 256 5.03 10.07 29.55
N ALA A 257 3.91 10.46 30.16
CA ALA A 257 2.64 9.73 30.08
C ALA A 257 2.12 9.63 28.64
N VAL A 258 2.19 10.74 27.91
CA VAL A 258 1.76 10.79 26.49
C VAL A 258 2.72 9.97 25.60
N LEU A 259 4.03 10.00 25.87
CA LEU A 259 4.99 9.13 25.18
C LEU A 259 4.70 7.66 25.42
N LEU A 260 4.31 7.29 26.66
CA LEU A 260 3.90 5.92 26.97
C LEU A 260 2.62 5.51 26.24
N GLN A 261 1.62 6.40 26.16
CA GLN A 261 0.41 6.15 25.35
C GLN A 261 0.73 5.93 23.87
N ILE A 262 1.63 6.73 23.28
CA ILE A 262 2.07 6.57 21.90
C ILE A 262 2.73 5.18 21.70
N ALA A 263 3.66 4.81 22.57
CA ALA A 263 4.37 3.55 22.49
C ALA A 263 3.42 2.36 22.68
N ALA A 264 2.50 2.43 23.65
CA ALA A 264 1.48 1.42 23.90
C ALA A 264 0.54 1.25 22.71
N THR A 265 0.11 2.35 22.09
CA THR A 265 -0.74 2.33 20.89
C THR A 265 -0.01 1.68 19.72
N CYS A 266 1.24 2.04 19.43
CA CYS A 266 2.03 1.41 18.37
C CYS A 266 2.23 -0.10 18.61
N ALA A 267 2.46 -0.51 19.85
CA ALA A 267 2.59 -1.91 20.24
C ALA A 267 1.26 -2.69 20.10
N ALA A 268 0.15 -2.11 20.56
CA ALA A 268 -1.19 -2.72 20.47
C ALA A 268 -1.63 -2.96 19.02
N PHE A 269 -1.24 -2.10 18.10
CA PHE A 269 -1.54 -2.22 16.66
C PHE A 269 -0.45 -2.96 15.86
N GLU A 270 0.51 -3.61 16.53
CA GLU A 270 1.55 -4.46 15.93
C GLU A 270 2.34 -3.74 14.82
N VAL A 271 2.69 -2.48 15.04
CA VAL A 271 3.44 -1.69 14.05
C VAL A 271 4.92 -2.03 14.12
N ASP A 272 5.53 -2.30 12.96
CA ASP A 272 6.95 -2.63 12.86
C ASP A 272 7.83 -1.37 12.97
N GLY A 273 8.79 -1.38 13.91
CA GLY A 273 9.81 -0.34 14.06
C GLY A 273 9.31 0.91 14.79
N MET A 274 10.24 1.84 15.07
CA MET A 274 9.98 3.06 15.87
C MET A 274 9.60 4.29 15.02
N ARG A 275 9.42 4.14 13.70
CA ARG A 275 9.06 5.27 12.85
C ARG A 275 7.65 5.77 13.14
N ALA A 276 6.72 4.86 13.41
CA ALA A 276 5.36 5.22 13.75
C ALA A 276 5.29 6.05 15.02
N ASP A 277 6.02 5.66 16.06
CA ASP A 277 6.10 6.37 17.34
C ASP A 277 6.58 7.82 17.13
N ILE A 278 7.64 8.01 16.34
CA ILE A 278 8.17 9.33 16.02
C ILE A 278 7.17 10.16 15.22
N VAL A 279 6.49 9.56 14.25
CA VAL A 279 5.48 10.27 13.45
C VAL A 279 4.27 10.62 14.29
N MET A 280 3.78 9.72 15.13
CA MET A 280 2.69 10.01 16.07
C MET A 280 3.05 11.13 17.01
N ALA A 281 4.24 11.10 17.63
CA ALA A 281 4.73 12.17 18.52
C ALA A 281 4.74 13.53 17.79
N ARG A 282 5.30 13.59 16.58
CA ARG A 282 5.33 14.82 15.77
C ARG A 282 3.94 15.31 15.37
N THR A 283 3.05 14.37 15.05
CA THR A 283 1.67 14.68 14.64
C THR A 283 0.86 15.20 15.82
N ALA A 284 0.96 14.54 16.99
CA ALA A 284 0.32 14.99 18.22
C ALA A 284 0.82 16.37 18.66
N THR A 285 2.14 16.61 18.58
CA THR A 285 2.74 17.93 18.83
C THR A 285 2.19 19.00 17.85
N ALA A 286 2.04 18.65 16.57
CA ALA A 286 1.47 19.55 15.58
C ALA A 286 -0.02 19.82 15.82
N LEU A 287 -0.79 18.84 16.31
CA LEU A 287 -2.20 18.97 16.71
C LEU A 287 -2.36 19.92 17.89
N ALA A 288 -1.55 19.75 18.94
CA ALA A 288 -1.53 20.65 20.12
C ALA A 288 -1.22 22.10 19.69
N ALA A 289 -0.17 22.30 18.87
CA ALA A 289 0.16 23.62 18.32
C ALA A 289 -0.98 24.20 17.47
N TRP A 290 -1.62 23.37 16.65
CA TRP A 290 -2.78 23.76 15.85
C TRP A 290 -3.99 24.16 16.68
N ALA A 291 -4.18 23.53 17.84
CA ALA A 291 -5.21 23.87 18.81
C ALA A 291 -4.82 25.05 19.71
N GLY A 292 -3.60 25.61 19.60
CA GLY A 292 -3.10 26.74 20.41
C GLY A 292 -2.66 26.32 21.81
N ARG A 293 -2.38 25.04 22.04
CA ARG A 293 -1.93 24.50 23.34
C ARG A 293 -0.43 24.23 23.33
N THR A 294 0.17 24.35 24.52
CA THR A 294 1.60 24.07 24.75
C THR A 294 1.86 22.64 25.28
N GLU A 295 0.81 21.88 25.51
CA GLU A 295 0.89 20.49 25.99
C GLU A 295 0.07 19.57 25.10
N VAL A 296 0.61 18.38 24.85
CA VAL A 296 -0.06 17.33 24.08
C VAL A 296 -1.00 16.56 24.99
N THR A 297 -2.22 16.29 24.52
CA THR A 297 -3.25 15.54 25.24
C THR A 297 -3.46 14.14 24.65
N SER A 298 -4.17 13.26 25.36
CA SER A 298 -4.58 11.94 24.86
C SER A 298 -5.43 12.04 23.59
N GLU A 299 -6.25 13.09 23.45
CA GLU A 299 -7.04 13.30 22.21
C GLU A 299 -6.14 13.61 21.00
N ASP A 300 -5.04 14.32 21.19
CA ASP A 300 -4.05 14.55 20.15
C ASP A 300 -3.38 13.24 19.72
N VAL A 301 -3.11 12.34 20.70
CA VAL A 301 -2.58 11.00 20.40
C VAL A 301 -3.60 10.18 19.60
N ARG A 302 -4.87 10.22 19.99
CA ARG A 302 -5.97 9.57 19.28
C ARG A 302 -6.04 10.04 17.82
N GLN A 303 -6.11 11.33 17.60
CA GLN A 303 -6.15 11.92 16.26
C GLN A 303 -4.89 11.61 15.43
N ALA A 304 -3.72 11.65 16.07
CA ALA A 304 -2.46 11.27 15.44
C ALA A 304 -2.45 9.79 15.01
N ALA A 305 -3.00 8.88 15.84
CA ALA A 305 -3.10 7.46 15.52
C ALA A 305 -3.97 7.21 14.29
N LEU A 306 -5.13 7.87 14.19
CA LEU A 306 -6.05 7.76 13.05
C LEU A 306 -5.41 8.18 11.71
N LEU A 307 -4.47 9.12 11.72
CA LEU A 307 -3.79 9.61 10.52
C LEU A 307 -2.48 8.85 10.23
N ALA A 308 -1.76 8.39 11.27
CA ALA A 308 -0.42 7.84 11.13
C ALA A 308 -0.36 6.30 11.07
N LEU A 309 -1.32 5.57 11.67
CA LEU A 309 -1.24 4.12 11.78
C LEU A 309 -1.93 3.31 10.66
N PRO A 310 -2.99 3.78 9.97
CA PRO A 310 -3.76 2.95 9.04
C PRO A 310 -2.94 2.24 7.97
N HIS A 311 -1.82 2.83 7.52
CA HIS A 311 -0.95 2.30 6.47
C HIS A 311 0.28 1.55 7.01
N ARG A 312 0.49 1.53 8.34
CA ARG A 312 1.66 0.93 9.02
C ARG A 312 1.35 -0.36 9.74
N ARG A 313 0.10 -0.54 10.18
CA ARG A 313 -0.28 -1.79 10.85
C ARG A 313 -0.16 -2.99 9.91
N ARG A 314 0.16 -4.15 10.44
CA ARG A 314 0.06 -5.41 9.71
C ARG A 314 -1.41 -5.68 9.42
N ARG A 315 -1.85 -5.34 8.21
CA ARG A 315 -3.20 -5.67 7.78
C ARG A 315 -3.26 -7.13 7.36
N SER A 316 -4.19 -7.87 7.95
CA SER A 316 -4.74 -9.04 7.29
C SER A 316 -5.65 -8.53 6.15
N PRO A 317 -5.66 -9.17 4.96
CA PRO A 317 -6.54 -8.78 3.86
C PRO A 317 -8.05 -8.77 4.20
N PHE A 318 -8.40 -9.18 5.41
CA PHE A 318 -9.77 -9.26 5.93
C PHE A 318 -10.10 -8.21 6.98
N ASP A 319 -9.14 -7.39 7.36
CA ASP A 319 -9.39 -6.31 8.32
C ASP A 319 -10.23 -5.23 7.65
N ALA A 320 -11.22 -4.71 8.37
CA ALA A 320 -12.00 -3.57 7.92
C ALA A 320 -11.07 -2.39 7.57
N PRO A 321 -11.41 -1.60 6.54
CA PRO A 321 -10.65 -0.38 6.25
C PRO A 321 -10.72 0.55 7.47
N GLY A 322 -9.60 1.22 7.78
CA GLY A 322 -9.50 2.10 8.94
C GLY A 322 -8.77 1.48 10.12
N LEU A 323 -8.71 2.21 11.22
CA LEU A 323 -8.20 1.76 12.51
C LEU A 323 -9.39 1.23 13.34
N ASP A 324 -9.15 0.27 14.20
CA ASP A 324 -10.13 -0.20 15.19
C ASP A 324 -10.18 0.84 16.31
N GLU A 325 -11.21 1.71 16.26
CA GLU A 325 -11.35 2.84 17.18
C GLU A 325 -11.65 2.39 18.60
N ASP A 326 -12.44 1.32 18.79
CA ASP A 326 -12.75 0.79 20.11
C ASP A 326 -11.47 0.30 20.82
N LYS A 327 -10.63 -0.43 20.08
CA LYS A 327 -9.32 -0.88 20.58
C LYS A 327 -8.36 0.28 20.86
N LEU A 328 -8.42 1.34 20.04
CA LEU A 328 -7.62 2.54 20.24
C LEU A 328 -8.02 3.24 21.54
N ASP A 329 -9.30 3.47 21.74
CA ASP A 329 -9.84 4.15 22.91
C ASP A 329 -9.56 3.35 24.18
N GLU A 330 -9.74 2.01 24.14
CA GLU A 330 -9.38 1.12 25.26
C GLU A 330 -7.88 1.21 25.61
N THR A 331 -7.01 1.24 24.60
CA THR A 331 -5.55 1.34 24.81
C THR A 331 -5.18 2.69 25.44
N LEU A 332 -5.77 3.79 24.94
CA LEU A 332 -5.50 5.12 25.46
C LEU A 332 -5.98 5.30 26.91
N GLU A 333 -7.15 4.77 27.27
CA GLU A 333 -7.64 4.80 28.64
C GLU A 333 -6.79 3.94 29.57
N GLN A 334 -6.31 2.77 29.14
CA GLN A 334 -5.44 1.90 29.96
C GLN A 334 -4.11 2.56 30.34
N PHE A 335 -3.58 3.43 29.50
CA PHE A 335 -2.29 4.12 29.72
C PHE A 335 -2.46 5.62 29.97
N LYS A 336 -3.65 6.05 30.36
CA LYS A 336 -3.89 7.40 30.87
C LYS A 336 -3.13 7.54 32.18
N GLY A 337 -2.08 8.39 32.20
CA GLY A 337 -1.39 8.72 33.42
C GLY A 337 -2.38 9.35 34.42
N ASP A 338 -2.13 9.20 35.71
CA ASP A 338 -2.87 9.92 36.74
C ASP A 338 -2.73 11.42 36.43
N GLU A 339 -3.75 12.01 35.82
CA GLU A 339 -3.89 13.47 35.80
C GLU A 339 -3.96 13.90 37.29
N PRO A 340 -3.17 14.88 37.73
CA PRO A 340 -3.35 15.41 39.07
C PRO A 340 -4.81 15.87 39.16
N GLU A 341 -5.58 15.23 40.05
CA GLU A 341 -6.92 15.68 40.40
C GLU A 341 -6.83 17.19 40.63
N GLU A 342 -7.56 18.01 39.85
CA GLU A 342 -7.73 19.43 40.16
C GLU A 342 -8.30 19.47 41.58
N ASP A 343 -7.51 19.98 42.52
CA ASP A 343 -7.97 20.24 43.89
C ASP A 343 -9.27 21.04 43.78
N PRO A 344 -10.37 20.61 44.38
CA PRO A 344 -11.58 21.40 44.41
C PRO A 344 -11.28 22.75 45.08
N GLU A 345 -11.67 23.83 44.41
CA GLU A 345 -11.54 25.18 44.93
C GLU A 345 -12.00 25.22 46.41
N PRO A 346 -11.25 25.85 47.32
CA PRO A 346 -11.65 25.94 48.72
C PRO A 346 -12.89 26.84 48.82
N ASP A 347 -14.04 26.23 49.16
CA ASP A 347 -15.24 26.91 49.57
C ASP A 347 -14.91 27.94 50.68
N GLY A 348 -15.38 29.15 50.50
CA GLY A 348 -15.16 30.28 51.36
C GLY A 348 -15.63 30.07 52.82
N PRO A 349 -15.20 30.93 53.74
CA PRO A 349 -15.26 30.70 55.18
C PRO A 349 -16.69 30.83 55.74
N GLY A 350 -17.23 29.73 56.23
CA GLY A 350 -18.43 29.66 57.08
C GLY A 350 -18.09 29.62 58.55
N ASP A 351 -18.54 30.63 59.24
CA ASP A 351 -18.41 30.99 60.63
C ASP A 351 -19.05 29.98 61.60
N GLY A 352 -18.45 29.75 62.77
CA GLY A 352 -19.17 29.49 64.00
C GLY A 352 -18.98 28.20 64.79
N GLY A 353 -18.15 28.28 65.86
CA GLY A 353 -18.50 27.86 67.21
C GLY A 353 -18.00 26.50 67.73
N PRO A 354 -17.52 26.46 69.00
CA PRO A 354 -16.68 25.40 69.53
C PRO A 354 -17.43 24.37 70.42
N GLY A 355 -16.90 23.12 70.52
CA GLY A 355 -17.39 22.09 71.43
C GLY A 355 -16.44 20.90 71.51
N ASP A 356 -15.59 20.98 72.43
CA ASP A 356 -15.08 20.25 73.59
C ASP A 356 -15.15 18.71 73.54
N GLY A 357 -14.02 18.00 73.89
CA GLY A 357 -14.01 16.64 74.37
C GLY A 357 -12.99 15.69 73.74
N GLY A 358 -11.75 15.60 74.26
CA GLY A 358 -10.83 14.48 73.97
C GLY A 358 -11.02 13.35 74.99
N PRO A 359 -9.98 12.48 75.28
CA PRO A 359 -9.15 11.67 74.38
C PRO A 359 -9.18 10.17 74.80
N ASP A 360 -8.55 9.30 74.04
CA ASP A 360 -7.83 8.06 74.42
C ASP A 360 -7.92 7.06 73.25
N GLY A 361 -6.92 6.43 72.74
CA GLY A 361 -5.77 5.75 73.31
C GLY A 361 -5.58 4.44 72.59
N GLY A 362 -4.39 4.15 72.03
CA GLY A 362 -3.93 2.78 71.86
C GLY A 362 -3.79 2.21 70.43
N GLY A 363 -2.60 2.18 69.85
CA GLY A 363 -2.19 1.16 68.85
C GLY A 363 -1.61 -0.05 69.62
N PRO A 364 -0.79 -0.94 69.01
CA PRO A 364 -0.59 -1.35 67.63
C PRO A 364 -0.54 -2.88 67.44
N GLY A 365 -0.31 -3.40 66.21
CA GLY A 365 0.15 -4.76 65.93
C GLY A 365 -0.67 -5.42 64.82
N GLY A 366 -0.17 -5.76 63.70
CA GLY A 366 0.88 -6.68 63.37
C GLY A 366 0.32 -8.05 62.98
N GLY A 367 0.53 -8.53 61.71
CA GLY A 367 0.35 -9.92 61.41
C GLY A 367 0.00 -10.29 59.95
N ILE A 368 0.97 -10.86 59.29
CA ILE A 368 0.98 -11.41 57.90
C ILE A 368 0.41 -12.86 57.89
N PRO A 369 0.19 -13.53 56.72
CA PRO A 369 -0.92 -14.43 56.39
C PRO A 369 -0.67 -15.91 56.68
N PRO A 370 -1.57 -16.83 56.34
CA PRO A 370 -1.14 -17.86 55.41
C PRO A 370 -2.19 -18.41 54.40
N GLN A 371 -1.60 -19.07 53.40
CA GLN A 371 -2.15 -19.92 52.35
C GLN A 371 -2.99 -21.10 52.88
N GLY A 372 -3.79 -21.67 52.00
CA GLY A 372 -4.40 -23.00 52.23
C GLY A 372 -5.34 -23.45 51.11
N GLU A 373 -4.89 -24.41 50.43
CA GLU A 373 -5.39 -25.29 49.36
C GLU A 373 -6.80 -25.89 49.55
N GLY A 374 -7.46 -26.19 48.40
CA GLY A 374 -7.92 -27.54 48.16
C GLY A 374 -9.41 -27.86 48.13
N HIS A 375 -9.79 -28.51 47.04
CA HIS A 375 -10.84 -29.52 46.86
C HIS A 375 -12.16 -29.10 46.19
N ALA A 376 -12.30 -29.64 44.98
CA ALA A 376 -13.60 -30.11 44.45
C ALA A 376 -14.03 -31.40 45.16
N PRO A 377 -15.30 -31.82 45.19
CA PRO A 377 -15.80 -32.69 44.12
C PRO A 377 -17.31 -32.59 43.75
N ASP A 378 -17.55 -33.05 42.55
CA ASP A 378 -18.62 -33.91 42.00
C ASP A 378 -20.09 -33.89 42.49
N ASN A 379 -20.91 -33.92 41.46
CA ASN A 379 -22.01 -34.86 41.17
C ASN A 379 -23.45 -34.35 41.13
N ALA A 380 -23.97 -34.48 39.87
CA ALA A 380 -25.23 -35.15 39.48
C ALA A 380 -26.60 -34.65 39.97
N ALA A 381 -27.43 -34.33 38.99
CA ALA A 381 -28.72 -34.99 38.70
C ALA A 381 -29.75 -34.00 38.10
N ALA A 382 -30.23 -34.33 36.94
CA ALA A 382 -31.56 -33.92 36.51
C ALA A 382 -32.63 -34.70 37.26
N PRO A 383 -33.87 -34.27 37.40
CA PRO A 383 -34.88 -34.61 36.40
C PRO A 383 -36.08 -33.65 36.20
N GLU A 384 -36.77 -33.90 35.08
CA GLU A 384 -38.24 -33.95 34.84
C GLU A 384 -39.12 -32.70 34.80
N ASP A 385 -39.63 -32.47 33.63
CA ASP A 385 -41.00 -32.42 33.07
C ASP A 385 -42.13 -31.58 33.69
N VAL A 386 -42.89 -30.97 32.69
CA VAL A 386 -44.35 -30.73 32.67
C VAL A 386 -44.85 -29.30 32.97
N PRO A 387 -45.93 -28.79 32.34
CA PRO A 387 -46.37 -28.64 30.96
C PRO A 387 -46.73 -27.19 30.56
N ALA A 388 -47.06 -26.98 29.28
CA ALA A 388 -47.61 -25.76 28.72
C ALA A 388 -49.09 -25.48 29.09
N PRO A 389 -49.53 -24.27 28.97
CA PRO A 389 -50.88 -24.04 28.44
C PRO A 389 -50.90 -23.09 27.18
N ASP A 390 -51.91 -23.36 26.40
CA ASP A 390 -52.31 -22.82 25.09
C ASP A 390 -52.76 -21.35 25.10
N ASP A 391 -52.83 -20.82 23.84
CA ASP A 391 -53.66 -19.74 23.33
C ASP A 391 -53.22 -18.27 23.50
N ALA A 392 -52.61 -17.75 22.44
CA ALA A 392 -52.94 -16.43 21.88
C ALA A 392 -52.47 -16.27 20.43
N PRO A 393 -53.18 -15.53 19.52
CA PRO A 393 -53.04 -15.65 18.07
C PRO A 393 -51.83 -14.92 17.48
N ALA A 394 -51.31 -15.50 16.41
CA ALA A 394 -50.19 -14.99 15.63
C ALA A 394 -50.48 -13.70 14.87
N PRO A 395 -49.54 -12.76 14.75
CA PRO A 395 -49.62 -11.70 13.74
C PRO A 395 -49.07 -12.22 12.39
N GLU A 396 -49.75 -11.79 11.31
CA GLU A 396 -49.47 -12.14 9.92
C GLU A 396 -48.06 -11.76 9.48
N PRO A 397 -47.43 -12.53 8.56
CA PRO A 397 -46.08 -12.27 8.13
C PRO A 397 -46.02 -11.17 7.09
N ALA A 398 -45.22 -10.14 7.38
CA ALA A 398 -44.79 -9.16 6.39
C ALA A 398 -43.96 -9.83 5.28
N SER A 399 -44.30 -9.50 4.05
CA SER A 399 -43.78 -10.01 2.80
C SER A 399 -42.25 -10.02 2.77
N ALA A 400 -41.62 -11.21 2.69
CA ALA A 400 -40.21 -11.39 2.40
C ALA A 400 -39.92 -11.16 0.91
N PRO A 401 -38.76 -10.58 0.54
CA PRO A 401 -38.38 -10.47 -0.86
C PRO A 401 -38.06 -11.86 -1.44
N GLN A 402 -38.79 -12.22 -2.49
CA GLN A 402 -38.63 -13.45 -3.26
C GLN A 402 -37.28 -13.40 -3.96
N GLY A 403 -36.37 -14.40 -3.69
CA GLY A 403 -35.13 -14.57 -4.45
C GLY A 403 -34.09 -15.53 -3.90
N ALA A 404 -34.32 -16.26 -2.81
CA ALA A 404 -33.40 -17.28 -2.35
C ALA A 404 -33.69 -18.63 -3.06
N ARG A 405 -32.83 -19.02 -4.00
CA ARG A 405 -32.86 -20.35 -4.63
C ARG A 405 -32.47 -21.42 -3.61
N ALA A 406 -33.29 -22.43 -3.46
CA ALA A 406 -33.04 -23.59 -2.59
C ALA A 406 -31.67 -24.21 -2.87
N GLY A 407 -30.75 -24.19 -1.89
CA GLY A 407 -29.41 -24.80 -1.99
C GLY A 407 -28.21 -23.89 -1.71
N GLU A 408 -28.40 -22.59 -1.50
CA GLU A 408 -27.31 -21.67 -1.17
C GLU A 408 -26.99 -21.69 0.32
N ARG A 409 -25.70 -21.99 0.64
CA ARG A 409 -25.19 -21.90 2.00
C ARG A 409 -24.45 -20.58 2.19
N ALA A 410 -24.56 -20.00 3.37
CA ALA A 410 -23.86 -18.76 3.74
C ALA A 410 -22.33 -18.88 3.52
N ALA A 411 -21.69 -17.76 3.20
CA ALA A 411 -20.25 -17.68 3.00
C ALA A 411 -19.49 -18.18 4.23
N VAL A 412 -18.46 -19.01 4.00
CA VAL A 412 -17.60 -19.57 5.04
C VAL A 412 -16.35 -18.70 5.16
N LYS A 413 -15.93 -18.37 6.39
CA LYS A 413 -14.71 -17.60 6.67
C LYS A 413 -13.48 -18.36 6.17
N ALA A 414 -12.49 -17.65 5.59
CA ALA A 414 -11.22 -18.22 5.15
C ALA A 414 -10.39 -18.69 6.35
N ALA A 415 -9.56 -19.75 6.17
CA ALA A 415 -8.53 -20.11 7.13
C ALA A 415 -7.38 -19.09 7.07
N GLU A 416 -6.56 -19.05 8.14
CA GLU A 416 -5.38 -18.16 8.18
C GLU A 416 -4.46 -18.40 6.98
N PRO A 417 -3.94 -17.33 6.37
CA PRO A 417 -3.02 -17.43 5.25
C PRO A 417 -1.67 -18.00 5.73
N PHE A 418 -1.02 -18.74 4.85
CA PHE A 418 0.27 -19.36 5.10
C PHE A 418 1.27 -19.06 3.98
N ARG A 419 2.54 -19.28 4.20
CA ARG A 419 3.57 -19.11 3.18
C ARG A 419 3.45 -20.19 2.11
N THR A 420 3.22 -19.80 0.86
CA THR A 420 3.01 -20.72 -0.27
C THR A 420 4.31 -21.07 -0.98
N LYS A 421 4.33 -22.26 -1.61
CA LYS A 421 5.36 -22.61 -2.59
C LYS A 421 5.23 -21.71 -3.82
N MET A 422 6.35 -21.25 -4.36
CA MET A 422 6.39 -20.36 -5.51
C MET A 422 5.91 -21.09 -6.79
N LEU A 423 4.83 -20.63 -7.37
CA LEU A 423 4.39 -21.02 -8.69
C LEU A 423 5.01 -20.08 -9.73
N SER A 424 5.66 -20.61 -10.78
CA SER A 424 6.31 -19.81 -11.81
C SER A 424 5.93 -20.30 -13.21
N VAL A 425 5.88 -19.40 -14.19
CA VAL A 425 5.68 -19.75 -15.59
C VAL A 425 7.02 -20.27 -16.16
N PRO A 426 7.07 -21.47 -16.73
CA PRO A 426 8.29 -22.02 -17.31
C PRO A 426 8.74 -21.23 -18.54
N GLY A 427 10.06 -21.26 -18.82
CA GLY A 427 10.67 -20.57 -19.96
C GLY A 427 11.09 -19.13 -19.64
N LEU A 428 11.57 -18.41 -20.68
CA LEU A 428 12.07 -17.04 -20.59
C LEU A 428 11.02 -16.08 -21.17
N GLY A 429 10.56 -15.12 -20.38
CA GLY A 429 9.57 -14.12 -20.79
C GLY A 429 10.19 -12.87 -21.43
N GLU A 430 9.32 -11.93 -21.82
CA GLU A 430 9.72 -10.69 -22.51
C GLU A 430 9.90 -9.49 -21.56
N GLY A 431 9.62 -9.66 -20.25
CA GLY A 431 10.01 -8.70 -19.22
C GLY A 431 8.95 -7.71 -18.78
N ALA A 432 7.69 -8.11 -18.64
CA ALA A 432 6.69 -7.31 -17.95
C ALA A 432 7.12 -7.00 -16.50
N ALA A 433 6.79 -5.80 -16.00
CA ALA A 433 7.22 -5.37 -14.66
C ALA A 433 6.76 -6.35 -13.56
N GLY A 434 7.68 -6.92 -12.78
CA GLY A 434 7.37 -7.86 -11.70
C GLY A 434 8.53 -8.75 -11.27
N ARG A 435 8.25 -9.77 -10.42
CA ARG A 435 9.29 -10.57 -9.75
C ARG A 435 9.01 -12.09 -9.73
N ARG A 436 8.06 -12.60 -10.49
CA ARG A 436 7.68 -14.02 -10.43
C ARG A 436 8.57 -14.91 -11.31
N SER A 437 8.53 -14.73 -12.61
CA SER A 437 9.12 -15.63 -13.59
C SER A 437 10.39 -15.04 -14.22
N ARG A 438 11.26 -15.89 -14.81
CA ARG A 438 12.46 -15.44 -15.53
C ARG A 438 12.08 -14.76 -16.83
N ALA A 439 12.74 -13.63 -17.13
CA ALA A 439 12.48 -12.86 -18.34
C ALA A 439 13.74 -12.14 -18.85
N ARG A 440 13.71 -11.78 -20.12
CA ARG A 440 14.65 -10.80 -20.68
C ARG A 440 14.21 -9.42 -20.22
N THR A 441 15.10 -8.67 -19.55
CA THR A 441 14.79 -7.36 -18.99
C THR A 441 15.88 -6.35 -19.31
N GLU A 442 15.55 -5.08 -19.31
CA GLU A 442 16.55 -4.02 -19.52
C GLU A 442 17.49 -3.85 -18.34
N HIS A 443 17.05 -4.18 -17.13
CA HIS A 443 17.75 -3.94 -15.86
C HIS A 443 18.24 -5.20 -15.13
N GLY A 444 18.25 -6.37 -15.82
CA GLY A 444 18.68 -7.64 -15.25
C GLY A 444 20.19 -7.86 -15.30
N ARG A 445 20.64 -9.02 -14.77
CA ARG A 445 22.03 -9.50 -14.89
C ARG A 445 22.36 -9.78 -16.36
N THR A 446 23.54 -9.32 -16.84
CA THR A 446 24.01 -9.63 -18.19
C THR A 446 24.38 -11.12 -18.25
N THR A 447 23.69 -11.88 -19.11
CA THR A 447 23.88 -13.33 -19.29
C THR A 447 24.51 -13.68 -20.63
N GLY A 448 24.52 -12.73 -21.58
CA GLY A 448 25.05 -12.96 -22.90
C GLY A 448 25.15 -11.70 -23.76
N ALA A 449 25.51 -11.91 -25.04
CA ALA A 449 25.56 -10.85 -26.02
C ALA A 449 25.07 -11.35 -27.39
N THR A 450 24.27 -10.52 -28.09
CA THR A 450 23.72 -10.82 -29.42
C THR A 450 24.05 -9.71 -30.40
N ARG A 451 23.94 -9.99 -31.71
CA ARG A 451 23.99 -8.93 -32.74
C ARG A 451 22.74 -8.06 -32.64
N PRO A 452 22.84 -6.71 -32.67
CA PRO A 452 21.67 -5.82 -32.68
C PRO A 452 20.77 -6.13 -33.89
N ARG A 453 19.46 -6.22 -33.67
CA ARG A 453 18.43 -6.38 -34.72
C ARG A 453 17.62 -5.10 -34.85
N GLY A 454 18.28 -3.94 -35.00
CA GLY A 454 17.64 -2.62 -34.97
C GLY A 454 18.50 -1.59 -34.28
N ALA A 455 17.88 -0.65 -33.56
CA ALA A 455 18.61 0.31 -32.73
C ALA A 455 19.37 -0.39 -31.59
N LEU A 456 20.61 0.02 -31.33
CA LEU A 456 21.42 -0.51 -30.24
C LEU A 456 20.87 0.02 -28.91
N THR A 457 20.36 -0.86 -28.06
CA THR A 457 19.84 -0.46 -26.73
C THR A 457 20.94 -0.36 -25.70
N LYS A 458 21.78 -1.39 -25.55
CA LYS A 458 22.89 -1.39 -24.59
C LYS A 458 24.08 -2.18 -25.12
N LEU A 459 25.23 -1.52 -25.24
CA LEU A 459 26.44 -2.13 -25.78
C LEU A 459 27.03 -3.12 -24.76
N HIS A 460 27.40 -4.31 -25.26
CA HIS A 460 28.20 -5.27 -24.50
C HIS A 460 29.69 -5.11 -24.92
N LEU A 461 30.41 -4.24 -24.19
CA LEU A 461 31.76 -3.82 -24.56
C LEU A 461 32.73 -5.02 -24.78
N ALA A 462 32.82 -5.94 -23.83
CA ALA A 462 33.74 -7.09 -23.94
C ALA A 462 33.42 -8.00 -25.14
N ALA A 463 32.13 -8.23 -25.46
CA ALA A 463 31.78 -9.03 -26.63
C ALA A 463 32.02 -8.29 -27.94
N THR A 464 31.84 -6.97 -27.98
CA THR A 464 32.16 -6.11 -29.13
C THR A 464 33.64 -6.09 -29.40
N VAL A 465 34.46 -5.91 -28.36
CA VAL A 465 35.94 -5.99 -28.48
C VAL A 465 36.36 -7.36 -28.98
N ARG A 466 35.79 -8.43 -28.43
CA ARG A 466 36.09 -9.83 -28.85
C ARG A 466 35.68 -10.10 -30.29
N ALA A 467 34.57 -9.50 -30.77
CA ALA A 467 34.14 -9.60 -32.15
C ALA A 467 35.04 -8.80 -33.11
N ALA A 468 35.53 -7.65 -32.69
CA ALA A 468 36.42 -6.79 -33.51
C ALA A 468 37.88 -7.32 -33.56
N ALA A 469 38.35 -7.98 -32.50
CA ALA A 469 39.76 -8.38 -32.35
C ALA A 469 40.33 -9.21 -33.52
N PRO A 470 39.66 -10.24 -34.08
CA PRO A 470 40.20 -11.05 -35.19
C PRO A 470 40.44 -10.25 -36.48
N HIS A 471 39.74 -9.12 -36.66
CA HIS A 471 39.72 -8.38 -37.90
C HIS A 471 40.71 -7.20 -37.96
N GLN A 472 41.52 -6.99 -36.92
CA GLN A 472 42.37 -5.79 -36.77
C GLN A 472 43.47 -5.74 -37.85
N LYS A 473 44.11 -6.87 -38.16
CA LYS A 473 45.16 -6.95 -39.20
C LYS A 473 44.58 -6.63 -40.59
N ALA A 474 43.44 -7.23 -40.92
CA ALA A 474 42.73 -7.00 -42.20
C ALA A 474 42.20 -5.55 -42.34
N ARG A 475 41.99 -4.86 -41.22
CA ARG A 475 41.53 -3.45 -41.20
C ARG A 475 42.66 -2.42 -41.18
N GLY A 476 43.91 -2.85 -41.29
CA GLY A 476 45.07 -1.95 -41.39
C GLY A 476 45.36 -1.21 -40.07
N ARG A 477 45.12 -1.82 -38.90
CA ARG A 477 45.40 -1.19 -37.60
C ARG A 477 46.91 -0.86 -37.47
N THR A 478 47.23 0.41 -37.28
CA THR A 478 48.63 0.91 -37.15
C THR A 478 48.93 1.50 -35.76
N GLY A 479 47.92 1.65 -34.87
CA GLY A 479 48.06 2.26 -33.55
C GLY A 479 47.52 1.42 -32.40
N ARG A 480 47.52 1.99 -31.18
CA ARG A 480 46.99 1.33 -29.96
C ARG A 480 45.46 1.21 -29.93
N GLY A 481 44.72 2.02 -30.71
CA GLY A 481 43.28 2.00 -30.78
C GLY A 481 42.71 0.76 -31.49
N LEU A 482 41.53 0.27 -31.08
CA LEU A 482 40.84 -0.84 -31.74
C LEU A 482 39.93 -0.28 -32.84
N VAL A 483 40.03 -0.82 -34.07
CA VAL A 483 39.15 -0.45 -35.17
C VAL A 483 37.87 -1.28 -35.06
N VAL A 484 36.80 -0.65 -34.58
CA VAL A 484 35.47 -1.28 -34.45
C VAL A 484 34.54 -0.88 -35.59
N ARG A 485 33.89 -1.82 -36.24
CA ARG A 485 32.88 -1.61 -37.28
C ARG A 485 31.48 -1.94 -36.74
N ARG A 486 30.46 -1.47 -37.45
CA ARG A 486 29.05 -1.69 -37.05
C ARG A 486 28.71 -3.18 -36.88
N ASP A 487 29.30 -4.05 -37.67
CA ASP A 487 29.08 -5.51 -37.60
C ASP A 487 29.74 -6.18 -36.38
N ASP A 488 30.66 -5.51 -35.70
CA ASP A 488 31.26 -5.99 -34.45
C ASP A 488 30.43 -5.68 -33.23
N LEU A 489 29.49 -4.76 -33.35
CA LEU A 489 28.67 -4.36 -32.23
C LEU A 489 27.88 -5.54 -31.65
N ARG A 490 27.91 -5.67 -30.35
CA ARG A 490 27.16 -6.68 -29.60
C ARG A 490 26.33 -5.99 -28.54
N GLN A 491 25.02 -6.32 -28.55
CA GLN A 491 24.06 -5.85 -27.57
C GLN A 491 24.03 -6.79 -26.39
N ALA A 492 24.07 -6.28 -25.18
CA ALA A 492 23.97 -7.08 -23.96
C ALA A 492 22.59 -7.74 -23.87
N THR A 493 22.56 -9.05 -23.67
CA THR A 493 21.35 -9.78 -23.26
C THR A 493 21.32 -9.85 -21.76
N ARG A 494 20.24 -9.37 -21.17
CA ARG A 494 20.06 -9.34 -19.71
C ARG A 494 18.86 -10.18 -19.31
N GLU A 495 18.99 -10.83 -18.19
CA GLU A 495 17.92 -11.61 -17.58
C GLU A 495 17.60 -11.09 -16.19
N GLY A 496 16.32 -10.95 -15.91
CA GLY A 496 15.76 -10.58 -14.63
C GLY A 496 14.52 -11.39 -14.33
N ARG A 497 13.57 -10.79 -13.67
CA ARG A 497 12.26 -11.39 -13.36
C ARG A 497 11.14 -10.50 -13.89
N GLU A 498 10.02 -11.11 -14.24
CA GLU A 498 8.80 -10.46 -14.70
C GLU A 498 7.61 -10.77 -13.79
N GLY A 499 6.58 -9.93 -13.87
CA GLY A 499 5.26 -10.19 -13.32
C GLY A 499 4.39 -10.97 -14.32
N ASN A 500 3.51 -11.81 -13.78
CA ASN A 500 2.60 -12.62 -14.56
C ASN A 500 1.15 -12.18 -14.36
N LEU A 501 0.24 -12.70 -15.16
CA LEU A 501 -1.20 -12.67 -14.89
C LEU A 501 -1.57 -14.00 -14.22
N VAL A 502 -1.93 -13.98 -12.94
CA VAL A 502 -2.39 -15.18 -12.22
C VAL A 502 -3.91 -15.16 -12.20
N LEU A 503 -4.51 -16.07 -12.99
CA LEU A 503 -5.96 -16.23 -13.02
C LEU A 503 -6.37 -17.44 -12.20
N PHE A 504 -7.15 -17.22 -11.17
CA PHE A 504 -7.73 -18.29 -10.34
C PHE A 504 -9.06 -18.72 -10.92
N ALA A 505 -9.24 -20.03 -11.09
CA ALA A 505 -10.52 -20.66 -11.41
C ALA A 505 -10.92 -21.55 -10.23
N VAL A 506 -11.86 -21.09 -9.41
CA VAL A 506 -12.20 -21.68 -8.11
C VAL A 506 -13.56 -22.37 -8.18
N ASP A 507 -13.56 -23.64 -7.81
CA ASP A 507 -14.74 -24.46 -7.62
C ASP A 507 -15.47 -24.07 -6.34
N ALA A 508 -16.66 -23.49 -6.47
CA ALA A 508 -17.55 -23.14 -5.36
C ALA A 508 -18.75 -24.08 -5.26
N SER A 509 -18.67 -25.28 -5.79
CA SER A 509 -19.76 -26.28 -5.85
C SER A 509 -20.03 -26.98 -4.51
N GLY A 510 -21.09 -27.79 -4.48
CA GLY A 510 -21.50 -28.53 -3.31
C GLY A 510 -20.52 -29.61 -2.83
N SER A 511 -19.67 -30.16 -3.73
CA SER A 511 -18.60 -31.10 -3.36
C SER A 511 -17.53 -30.43 -2.48
N MET A 512 -17.37 -29.12 -2.64
CA MET A 512 -16.48 -28.28 -1.85
C MET A 512 -17.11 -27.73 -0.55
N ALA A 513 -18.43 -27.94 -0.34
CA ALA A 513 -19.24 -27.26 0.68
C ALA A 513 -19.08 -27.79 2.12
N ALA A 514 -18.22 -28.76 2.39
CA ALA A 514 -17.78 -29.05 3.76
C ALA A 514 -17.07 -27.81 4.33
N ARG A 515 -17.61 -27.22 5.42
CA ARG A 515 -17.11 -25.93 5.98
C ARG A 515 -15.58 -25.89 6.12
N GLN A 516 -14.99 -26.93 6.68
CA GLN A 516 -13.53 -27.01 6.85
C GLN A 516 -12.77 -27.01 5.53
N ARG A 517 -13.29 -27.71 4.50
CA ARG A 517 -12.66 -27.79 3.18
C ARG A 517 -12.67 -26.44 2.46
N MET A 518 -13.82 -25.77 2.45
CA MET A 518 -13.96 -24.45 1.84
C MET A 518 -13.13 -23.39 2.58
N SER A 519 -13.06 -23.45 3.90
CA SER A 519 -12.18 -22.58 4.69
C SER A 519 -10.70 -22.77 4.32
N ALA A 520 -10.25 -24.01 4.19
CA ALA A 520 -8.87 -24.33 3.77
C ALA A 520 -8.58 -23.87 2.32
N VAL A 521 -9.52 -24.07 1.40
CA VAL A 521 -9.40 -23.60 0.01
C VAL A 521 -9.33 -22.09 -0.07
N LYS A 522 -10.23 -21.38 0.62
CA LYS A 522 -10.18 -19.92 0.68
C LYS A 522 -8.87 -19.43 1.27
N GLY A 523 -8.34 -20.06 2.34
CA GLY A 523 -7.04 -19.75 2.92
C GLY A 523 -5.87 -20.00 1.95
N ALA A 524 -5.91 -21.09 1.18
CA ALA A 524 -4.90 -21.38 0.16
C ALA A 524 -4.91 -20.36 -1.00
N VAL A 525 -6.11 -20.05 -1.52
CA VAL A 525 -6.26 -19.03 -2.58
C VAL A 525 -5.78 -17.66 -2.08
N LEU A 526 -6.13 -17.29 -0.85
CA LEU A 526 -5.65 -16.07 -0.22
C LEU A 526 -4.13 -16.03 -0.09
N SER A 527 -3.53 -17.13 0.34
CA SER A 527 -2.07 -17.25 0.46
C SER A 527 -1.37 -17.09 -0.90
N LEU A 528 -1.95 -17.63 -1.98
CA LEU A 528 -1.47 -17.46 -3.35
C LEU A 528 -1.69 -16.03 -3.88
N LEU A 529 -2.77 -15.36 -3.49
CA LEU A 529 -3.02 -13.96 -3.79
C LEU A 529 -1.98 -13.05 -3.14
N LEU A 530 -1.63 -13.31 -1.87
CA LEU A 530 -0.57 -12.58 -1.16
C LEU A 530 0.81 -12.80 -1.82
N ASP A 531 1.14 -14.03 -2.25
CA ASP A 531 2.36 -14.30 -3.02
C ASP A 531 2.36 -13.55 -4.36
N ALA A 532 1.21 -13.47 -5.05
CA ALA A 532 1.08 -12.73 -6.30
C ALA A 532 1.31 -11.22 -6.10
N TYR A 533 0.78 -10.65 -5.03
CA TYR A 533 1.00 -9.26 -4.68
C TYR A 533 2.48 -8.92 -4.43
N GLN A 534 3.14 -9.71 -3.60
CA GLN A 534 4.58 -9.51 -3.31
C GLN A 534 5.45 -9.56 -4.57
N ARG A 535 4.94 -10.20 -5.65
CA ARG A 535 5.64 -10.35 -6.92
C ARG A 535 5.20 -9.39 -8.02
N ARG A 536 4.24 -8.49 -7.72
CA ARG A 536 3.68 -7.52 -8.68
C ARG A 536 2.97 -8.17 -9.86
N ASP A 537 2.26 -9.24 -9.61
CA ASP A 537 1.41 -9.87 -10.60
C ASP A 537 0.07 -9.17 -10.71
N LYS A 538 -0.61 -9.31 -11.86
CA LYS A 538 -2.04 -9.09 -11.94
C LYS A 538 -2.77 -10.34 -11.48
N VAL A 539 -3.87 -10.19 -10.78
CA VAL A 539 -4.70 -11.29 -10.30
C VAL A 539 -6.12 -11.16 -10.81
N GLY A 540 -6.74 -12.28 -11.17
CA GLY A 540 -8.15 -12.36 -11.54
C GLY A 540 -8.79 -13.59 -10.93
N LEU A 541 -10.12 -13.59 -10.77
CA LEU A 541 -10.87 -14.68 -10.15
C LEU A 541 -12.09 -15.03 -10.99
N VAL A 542 -12.14 -16.26 -11.43
CA VAL A 542 -13.31 -16.91 -12.04
C VAL A 542 -13.84 -17.94 -11.06
N THR A 543 -15.14 -17.92 -10.79
CA THR A 543 -15.80 -18.91 -9.95
C THR A 543 -16.81 -19.68 -10.75
N PHE A 544 -16.96 -20.97 -10.45
CA PHE A 544 -17.92 -21.81 -11.13
C PHE A 544 -18.71 -22.67 -10.15
N ARG A 545 -20.04 -22.61 -10.27
CA ARG A 545 -20.99 -23.35 -9.43
C ARG A 545 -22.35 -23.49 -10.10
N GLY A 546 -23.13 -24.46 -9.70
CA GLY A 546 -24.51 -24.63 -10.17
C GLY A 546 -24.59 -24.97 -11.66
N ARG A 547 -24.82 -24.00 -12.53
CA ARG A 547 -24.96 -24.19 -13.98
C ARG A 547 -23.93 -23.41 -14.80
N ASP A 548 -23.34 -22.36 -14.24
CA ASP A 548 -22.57 -21.34 -14.95
C ASP A 548 -21.25 -21.03 -14.26
N ALA A 549 -20.42 -20.25 -14.94
CA ALA A 549 -19.19 -19.67 -14.43
C ALA A 549 -19.25 -18.15 -14.59
N GLU A 550 -18.77 -17.43 -13.58
CA GLU A 550 -18.73 -15.98 -13.58
C GLU A 550 -17.33 -15.44 -13.31
N VAL A 551 -17.05 -14.25 -13.81
CA VAL A 551 -15.84 -13.50 -13.46
C VAL A 551 -16.12 -12.74 -12.16
N ALA A 552 -15.75 -13.35 -11.04
CA ALA A 552 -15.94 -12.73 -9.72
C ALA A 552 -15.03 -11.53 -9.52
N LEU A 553 -13.82 -11.55 -10.14
CA LEU A 553 -12.89 -10.43 -10.18
C LEU A 553 -12.22 -10.35 -11.55
N PRO A 554 -12.38 -9.26 -12.31
CA PRO A 554 -11.57 -8.97 -13.49
C PRO A 554 -10.08 -8.85 -13.13
N PRO A 555 -9.14 -9.12 -14.07
CA PRO A 555 -7.72 -8.98 -13.83
C PRO A 555 -7.35 -7.59 -13.29
N THR A 556 -6.83 -7.54 -12.07
CA THR A 556 -6.44 -6.34 -11.32
C THR A 556 -5.10 -6.52 -10.60
N SER A 557 -4.47 -5.42 -10.21
CA SER A 557 -3.31 -5.44 -9.32
C SER A 557 -3.68 -5.28 -7.84
N SER A 558 -4.97 -5.09 -7.52
CA SER A 558 -5.47 -4.97 -6.15
C SER A 558 -5.77 -6.33 -5.54
N VAL A 559 -5.04 -6.69 -4.48
CA VAL A 559 -5.25 -7.94 -3.72
C VAL A 559 -6.41 -7.80 -2.74
N ASP A 560 -6.63 -6.61 -2.20
CA ASP A 560 -7.74 -6.37 -1.28
C ASP A 560 -9.09 -6.60 -1.96
N ALA A 561 -9.24 -6.15 -3.22
CA ALA A 561 -10.43 -6.43 -4.01
C ALA A 561 -10.60 -7.94 -4.27
N ALA A 562 -9.50 -8.67 -4.50
CA ALA A 562 -9.52 -10.11 -4.69
C ALA A 562 -9.90 -10.86 -3.41
N ALA A 563 -9.35 -10.47 -2.28
CA ALA A 563 -9.64 -11.05 -0.96
C ALA A 563 -11.10 -10.82 -0.56
N ALA A 564 -11.61 -9.60 -0.68
CA ALA A 564 -13.01 -9.25 -0.39
C ALA A 564 -14.01 -10.06 -1.23
N ARG A 565 -13.71 -10.26 -2.53
CA ARG A 565 -14.55 -11.09 -3.41
C ARG A 565 -14.51 -12.56 -3.05
N LEU A 566 -13.33 -13.07 -2.65
CA LEU A 566 -13.17 -14.45 -2.21
C LEU A 566 -13.97 -14.76 -0.95
N GLU A 567 -14.02 -13.84 0.01
CA GLU A 567 -14.81 -13.99 1.24
C GLU A 567 -16.32 -14.11 0.97
N GLN A 568 -16.83 -13.25 0.09
CA GLN A 568 -18.25 -13.17 -0.24
C GLN A 568 -18.73 -14.31 -1.14
N LEU A 569 -17.84 -15.25 -1.58
CA LEU A 569 -18.22 -16.33 -2.47
C LEU A 569 -19.26 -17.26 -1.81
N PRO A 570 -20.46 -17.33 -2.36
CA PRO A 570 -21.46 -18.30 -1.95
C PRO A 570 -21.10 -19.69 -2.46
N THR A 571 -21.42 -20.73 -1.68
CA THR A 571 -21.05 -22.10 -1.98
C THR A 571 -22.27 -22.99 -2.17
N GLY A 572 -22.18 -24.00 -3.07
CA GLY A 572 -23.24 -24.98 -3.30
C GLY A 572 -23.55 -25.24 -4.75
N GLY A 573 -24.36 -26.26 -5.01
CA GLY A 573 -24.79 -26.65 -6.36
C GLY A 573 -23.84 -27.65 -7.05
N ARG A 574 -24.00 -27.82 -8.37
CA ARG A 574 -23.18 -28.70 -9.22
C ARG A 574 -21.85 -28.05 -9.58
N THR A 575 -20.93 -28.86 -10.16
CA THR A 575 -19.60 -28.44 -10.61
C THR A 575 -19.56 -28.29 -12.13
N PRO A 576 -19.84 -27.12 -12.71
CA PRO A 576 -19.73 -26.89 -14.15
C PRO A 576 -18.28 -26.60 -14.57
N LEU A 577 -17.37 -27.57 -14.38
CA LEU A 577 -15.92 -27.42 -14.59
C LEU A 577 -15.58 -26.96 -16.01
N SER A 578 -16.26 -27.47 -17.03
CA SER A 578 -16.08 -27.03 -18.41
C SER A 578 -16.44 -25.58 -18.64
N ALA A 579 -17.51 -25.09 -18.02
CA ALA A 579 -17.88 -23.66 -18.07
C ALA A 579 -16.85 -22.76 -17.37
N GLY A 580 -16.32 -23.21 -16.21
CA GLY A 580 -15.23 -22.53 -15.50
C GLY A 580 -13.98 -22.36 -16.37
N LEU A 581 -13.53 -23.44 -17.01
CA LEU A 581 -12.36 -23.44 -17.90
C LEU A 581 -12.58 -22.57 -19.15
N LEU A 582 -13.74 -22.66 -19.80
CA LEU A 582 -14.06 -21.80 -20.94
C LEU A 582 -14.10 -20.33 -20.57
N LYS A 583 -14.69 -19.99 -19.43
CA LYS A 583 -14.73 -18.62 -18.93
C LYS A 583 -13.32 -18.08 -18.62
N ALA A 584 -12.48 -18.89 -17.99
CA ALA A 584 -11.07 -18.57 -17.75
C ALA A 584 -10.32 -18.34 -19.08
N HIS A 585 -10.55 -19.18 -20.08
CA HIS A 585 -9.96 -19.05 -21.41
C HIS A 585 -10.34 -17.72 -22.07
N ASP A 586 -11.61 -17.30 -22.00
CA ASP A 586 -12.08 -16.03 -22.54
C ASP A 586 -11.39 -14.83 -21.85
N VAL A 587 -11.27 -14.86 -20.53
CA VAL A 587 -10.57 -13.82 -19.76
C VAL A 587 -9.11 -13.72 -20.19
N LEU A 588 -8.40 -14.85 -20.27
CA LEU A 588 -7.00 -14.88 -20.68
C LEU A 588 -6.81 -14.41 -22.13
N ARG A 589 -7.71 -14.75 -23.04
CA ARG A 589 -7.68 -14.29 -24.42
C ARG A 589 -7.79 -12.76 -24.51
N VAL A 590 -8.70 -12.16 -23.75
CA VAL A 590 -8.88 -10.69 -23.71
C VAL A 590 -7.64 -10.02 -23.14
N GLU A 591 -7.09 -10.54 -22.04
CA GLU A 591 -5.90 -9.95 -21.40
C GLU A 591 -4.63 -10.10 -22.26
N ARG A 592 -4.47 -11.16 -23.01
CA ARG A 592 -3.36 -11.28 -23.99
C ARG A 592 -3.41 -10.21 -25.08
N LEU A 593 -4.61 -9.75 -25.46
CA LEU A 593 -4.76 -8.63 -26.41
C LEU A 593 -4.44 -7.28 -25.78
N ARG A 594 -4.71 -7.11 -24.46
CA ARG A 594 -4.45 -5.88 -23.71
C ARG A 594 -2.99 -5.73 -23.29
N ASP A 595 -2.39 -6.81 -22.82
CA ASP A 595 -1.00 -6.85 -22.34
C ASP A 595 -0.29 -8.12 -22.85
N PRO A 596 0.17 -8.14 -24.10
CA PRO A 596 0.80 -9.31 -24.71
C PRO A 596 2.15 -9.68 -24.07
N SER A 597 2.79 -8.75 -23.36
CA SER A 597 4.07 -8.98 -22.70
C SER A 597 3.95 -9.79 -21.41
N ARG A 598 2.75 -9.82 -20.81
CA ARG A 598 2.49 -10.48 -19.52
C ARG A 598 2.02 -11.92 -19.71
N ARG A 599 2.84 -12.86 -19.30
CA ARG A 599 2.53 -14.29 -19.45
C ARG A 599 1.48 -14.75 -18.43
N PRO A 600 0.41 -15.46 -18.86
CA PRO A 600 -0.61 -15.97 -17.96
C PRO A 600 -0.17 -17.23 -17.22
N LEU A 601 -0.64 -17.34 -15.97
CA LEU A 601 -0.62 -18.54 -15.14
C LEU A 601 -2.05 -18.84 -14.69
N LEU A 602 -2.60 -19.96 -15.13
CA LEU A 602 -3.92 -20.43 -14.71
C LEU A 602 -3.77 -21.32 -13.48
N VAL A 603 -4.46 -20.99 -12.38
CA VAL A 603 -4.53 -21.80 -11.16
C VAL A 603 -5.95 -22.29 -10.99
N VAL A 604 -6.17 -23.60 -11.21
CA VAL A 604 -7.49 -24.23 -11.05
C VAL A 604 -7.57 -24.89 -9.68
N VAL A 605 -8.55 -24.51 -8.87
CA VAL A 605 -8.77 -25.03 -7.51
C VAL A 605 -10.05 -25.87 -7.51
N THR A 606 -9.93 -27.20 -7.50
CA THR A 606 -11.06 -28.12 -7.64
C THR A 606 -10.72 -29.52 -7.11
N ASP A 607 -11.73 -30.33 -6.81
CA ASP A 607 -11.58 -31.77 -6.58
C ASP A 607 -11.59 -32.59 -7.88
N GLY A 608 -11.66 -31.91 -9.05
CA GLY A 608 -11.67 -32.53 -10.37
C GLY A 608 -13.00 -33.14 -10.80
N ARG A 609 -14.03 -33.12 -9.97
CA ARG A 609 -15.35 -33.61 -10.33
C ARG A 609 -16.00 -32.68 -11.34
N ALA A 610 -16.58 -33.24 -12.39
CA ALA A 610 -17.34 -32.50 -13.38
C ALA A 610 -18.78 -32.99 -13.36
N THR A 611 -19.74 -32.15 -12.96
CA THR A 611 -21.17 -32.43 -12.90
C THR A 611 -21.93 -31.31 -13.60
N GLY A 612 -21.95 -31.34 -14.93
CA GLY A 612 -22.61 -30.33 -15.76
C GLY A 612 -23.78 -30.88 -16.58
N ARG A 613 -24.35 -30.06 -17.48
CA ARG A 613 -25.29 -30.50 -18.51
C ARG A 613 -24.52 -31.13 -19.67
N GLY A 614 -25.00 -32.23 -20.17
CA GLY A 614 -24.46 -32.95 -21.35
C GLY A 614 -24.27 -34.44 -21.07
N ALA A 615 -24.06 -35.21 -22.12
CA ALA A 615 -23.92 -36.69 -22.05
C ALA A 615 -22.62 -37.10 -21.32
N ASP A 616 -21.55 -36.26 -21.38
CA ASP A 616 -20.27 -36.53 -20.71
C ASP A 616 -19.62 -35.21 -20.23
N PRO A 617 -19.88 -34.79 -18.99
CA PRO A 617 -19.29 -33.59 -18.43
C PRO A 617 -17.77 -33.65 -18.30
N VAL A 618 -17.19 -34.85 -18.12
CA VAL A 618 -15.74 -35.06 -17.98
C VAL A 618 -15.05 -34.85 -19.34
N ALA A 619 -15.60 -35.41 -20.41
CA ALA A 619 -15.06 -35.18 -21.75
C ALA A 619 -15.15 -33.70 -22.18
N LEU A 620 -16.21 -33.00 -21.79
CA LEU A 620 -16.35 -31.55 -22.03
C LEU A 620 -15.31 -30.76 -21.27
N ALA A 621 -15.03 -31.07 -20.00
CA ALA A 621 -13.99 -30.43 -19.20
C ALA A 621 -12.60 -30.72 -19.81
N ALA A 622 -12.32 -31.93 -20.24
CA ALA A 622 -11.07 -32.29 -20.93
C ALA A 622 -10.87 -31.49 -22.24
N ARG A 623 -11.93 -31.31 -23.03
CA ARG A 623 -11.86 -30.46 -24.24
C ARG A 623 -11.56 -29.00 -23.91
N ALA A 624 -12.20 -28.45 -22.91
CA ALA A 624 -11.93 -27.09 -22.45
C ALA A 624 -10.49 -26.94 -21.93
N ALA A 625 -9.98 -27.92 -21.19
CA ALA A 625 -8.60 -27.97 -20.72
C ALA A 625 -7.57 -27.94 -21.87
N ARG A 626 -7.82 -28.73 -22.94
CA ARG A 626 -6.94 -28.76 -24.11
C ARG A 626 -6.85 -27.43 -24.86
N LEU A 627 -7.85 -26.56 -24.79
CA LEU A 627 -7.75 -25.19 -25.36
C LEU A 627 -6.65 -24.40 -24.67
N HIS A 628 -6.56 -24.46 -23.35
CA HIS A 628 -5.50 -23.79 -22.59
C HIS A 628 -4.11 -24.35 -22.91
N ALA A 629 -4.02 -25.69 -23.06
CA ALA A 629 -2.77 -26.36 -23.46
C ALA A 629 -2.33 -25.96 -24.88
N ALA A 630 -3.27 -25.89 -25.83
CA ALA A 630 -3.01 -25.46 -27.21
C ALA A 630 -2.51 -24.00 -27.28
N ASP A 631 -3.03 -23.14 -26.43
CA ASP A 631 -2.61 -21.76 -26.32
C ASP A 631 -1.29 -21.55 -25.53
N GLY A 632 -0.66 -22.63 -25.06
CA GLY A 632 0.56 -22.58 -24.27
C GLY A 632 0.40 -21.91 -22.91
N THR A 633 -0.82 -21.91 -22.34
CA THR A 633 -1.09 -21.34 -21.03
C THR A 633 -0.46 -22.20 -19.94
N ALA A 634 0.45 -21.65 -19.15
CA ALA A 634 0.98 -22.34 -17.97
C ALA A 634 -0.15 -22.58 -16.97
N SER A 635 -0.32 -23.84 -16.51
CA SER A 635 -1.44 -24.22 -15.66
C SER A 635 -1.00 -25.03 -14.46
N VAL A 636 -1.64 -24.77 -13.31
CA VAL A 636 -1.47 -25.54 -12.07
C VAL A 636 -2.87 -25.91 -11.56
N VAL A 637 -3.06 -27.17 -11.22
CA VAL A 637 -4.31 -27.64 -10.60
C VAL A 637 -4.03 -27.90 -9.12
N VAL A 638 -4.74 -27.20 -8.26
CA VAL A 638 -4.72 -27.41 -6.82
C VAL A 638 -5.77 -28.47 -6.49
N ASP A 639 -5.29 -29.65 -6.13
CA ASP A 639 -6.13 -30.80 -5.79
C ASP A 639 -6.70 -30.64 -4.38
N CYS A 640 -8.02 -30.47 -4.30
CA CYS A 640 -8.78 -30.33 -3.07
C CYS A 640 -9.45 -31.65 -2.63
N GLU A 641 -9.09 -32.77 -3.26
CA GLU A 641 -9.64 -34.09 -2.88
C GLU A 641 -9.13 -34.49 -1.50
N THR A 642 -10.06 -34.74 -0.59
CA THR A 642 -9.79 -35.20 0.79
C THR A 642 -10.50 -36.51 1.04
N GLY A 643 -9.86 -37.46 1.74
CA GLY A 643 -10.43 -38.75 2.10
C GLY A 643 -9.45 -39.90 1.88
N PRO A 644 -9.80 -41.10 2.39
CA PRO A 644 -8.94 -42.29 2.25
C PRO A 644 -8.90 -42.85 0.81
N VAL A 645 -9.94 -42.58 0.00
CA VAL A 645 -10.00 -42.99 -1.42
C VAL A 645 -9.87 -41.74 -2.27
N ARG A 646 -8.77 -41.64 -3.03
CA ARG A 646 -8.52 -40.57 -3.98
C ARG A 646 -8.77 -41.05 -5.40
N LEU A 647 -9.63 -40.35 -6.14
CA LEU A 647 -9.97 -40.67 -7.53
C LEU A 647 -8.93 -40.11 -8.53
N GLY A 648 -8.12 -39.15 -8.10
CA GLY A 648 -7.06 -38.53 -8.93
C GLY A 648 -7.59 -37.73 -10.11
N LEU A 649 -8.81 -37.23 -10.07
CA LEU A 649 -9.44 -36.48 -11.16
C LEU A 649 -8.73 -35.16 -11.42
N ALA A 650 -8.27 -34.48 -10.38
CA ALA A 650 -7.49 -33.26 -10.49
C ALA A 650 -6.15 -33.49 -11.21
N VAL A 651 -5.49 -34.61 -10.96
CA VAL A 651 -4.26 -35.01 -11.68
C VAL A 651 -4.53 -35.27 -13.15
N SER A 652 -5.66 -35.89 -13.48
CA SER A 652 -6.07 -36.14 -14.87
C SER A 652 -6.37 -34.80 -15.58
N LEU A 653 -7.05 -33.87 -14.93
CA LEU A 653 -7.30 -32.52 -15.44
C LEU A 653 -5.99 -31.76 -15.69
N ALA A 654 -5.02 -31.84 -14.78
CA ALA A 654 -3.73 -31.20 -14.96
C ALA A 654 -2.98 -31.71 -16.21
N ARG A 655 -3.05 -33.01 -16.53
CA ARG A 655 -2.48 -33.54 -17.77
C ARG A 655 -3.15 -32.97 -19.02
N GLU A 656 -4.47 -32.86 -19.03
CA GLU A 656 -5.21 -32.26 -20.15
C GLU A 656 -4.92 -30.76 -20.33
N LEU A 657 -4.62 -30.07 -19.25
CA LEU A 657 -4.15 -28.65 -19.25
C LEU A 657 -2.68 -28.53 -19.68
N GLY A 658 -1.92 -29.59 -19.78
CA GLY A 658 -0.47 -29.56 -19.99
C GLY A 658 0.28 -28.97 -18.79
N GLY A 659 -0.31 -29.00 -17.57
CA GLY A 659 0.18 -28.41 -16.36
C GLY A 659 0.57 -29.43 -15.28
N THR A 660 0.68 -28.97 -14.05
CA THR A 660 1.02 -29.78 -12.87
C THR A 660 -0.10 -29.79 -11.84
N ALA A 661 -0.29 -30.90 -11.15
CA ALA A 661 -1.18 -30.98 -10.00
C ALA A 661 -0.38 -30.85 -8.70
N VAL A 662 -0.93 -30.12 -7.74
CA VAL A 662 -0.34 -29.89 -6.40
C VAL A 662 -1.46 -30.04 -5.38
N SER A 663 -1.27 -30.83 -4.32
CA SER A 663 -2.26 -30.93 -3.25
C SER A 663 -2.26 -29.70 -2.35
N LEU A 664 -3.37 -29.46 -1.64
CA LEU A 664 -3.48 -28.35 -0.68
C LEU A 664 -2.35 -28.33 0.37
N ASP A 665 -1.95 -29.54 0.82
CA ASP A 665 -0.87 -29.68 1.81
C ASP A 665 0.51 -29.36 1.22
N GLU A 666 0.71 -29.66 -0.08
CA GLU A 666 1.96 -29.37 -0.80
C GLU A 666 2.13 -27.90 -1.16
N LEU A 667 1.07 -27.11 -1.12
CA LEU A 667 1.14 -25.67 -1.31
C LEU A 667 1.84 -24.95 -0.16
N ARG A 668 1.87 -25.55 1.04
CA ARG A 668 2.58 -24.97 2.20
C ARG A 668 4.08 -25.09 2.00
N ALA A 669 4.80 -23.96 2.10
CA ALA A 669 6.25 -23.94 1.96
C ALA A 669 6.99 -24.75 3.05
N ASP A 670 6.33 -24.97 4.19
CA ASP A 670 6.86 -25.66 5.38
C ASP A 670 6.53 -27.16 5.37
N SER A 671 5.90 -27.67 4.34
CA SER A 671 5.53 -29.08 4.25
C SER A 671 6.78 -29.97 4.07
N ILE A 672 6.98 -30.91 5.00
CA ILE A 672 8.08 -31.90 4.97
C ILE A 672 8.09 -32.70 3.64
N ALA A 673 6.92 -32.97 3.05
CA ALA A 673 6.79 -33.66 1.77
C ALA A 673 7.33 -32.84 0.58
N GLY A 674 7.26 -31.49 0.63
CA GLY A 674 7.88 -30.58 -0.32
C GLY A 674 9.40 -30.57 -0.24
N LEU A 675 9.94 -30.55 0.96
CA LEU A 675 11.40 -30.62 1.22
C LEU A 675 12.04 -31.93 0.72
N VAL A 676 11.38 -33.07 0.92
CA VAL A 676 11.89 -34.38 0.48
C VAL A 676 11.92 -34.48 -1.05
N ARG A 677 10.93 -33.93 -1.77
CA ARG A 677 10.91 -33.95 -3.25
C ARG A 677 11.92 -32.97 -3.86
N ASP A 678 12.13 -31.82 -3.28
CA ASP A 678 13.15 -30.88 -3.75
C ASP A 678 14.56 -31.44 -3.57
N VAL A 679 14.83 -32.19 -2.48
CA VAL A 679 16.09 -32.94 -2.28
C VAL A 679 16.25 -34.09 -3.30
N GLN A 680 15.18 -34.80 -3.64
CA GLN A 680 15.22 -35.86 -4.65
C GLN A 680 15.34 -35.29 -6.09
N GLY A 681 14.69 -34.16 -6.39
CA GLY A 681 14.81 -33.48 -7.69
C GLY A 681 16.22 -32.96 -7.96
N HIS A 682 16.91 -32.45 -6.94
CA HIS A 682 18.31 -32.01 -7.05
C HIS A 682 19.29 -33.19 -7.23
N ARG A 683 19.00 -34.37 -6.66
CA ARG A 683 19.82 -35.57 -6.87
C ARG A 683 19.69 -36.17 -8.26
N THR A 684 18.53 -36.03 -8.91
CA THR A 684 18.30 -36.55 -10.28
C THR A 684 18.92 -35.65 -11.35
N THR A 685 18.97 -34.34 -11.15
CA THR A 685 19.67 -33.39 -12.03
C THR A 685 21.20 -33.50 -11.90
N ALA A 686 21.74 -33.75 -10.71
CA ALA A 686 23.17 -33.94 -10.51
C ALA A 686 23.67 -35.27 -11.11
N ARG A 687 22.81 -36.33 -11.21
CA ARG A 687 23.16 -37.60 -11.86
C ARG A 687 23.07 -37.59 -13.40
N ARG A 688 22.42 -36.59 -14.00
CA ARG A 688 22.38 -36.39 -15.48
C ARG A 688 23.46 -35.43 -15.99
N ALA A 689 24.20 -34.78 -15.12
CA ALA A 689 25.27 -33.84 -15.44
C ALA A 689 26.69 -34.42 -15.12
N ALA A 690 26.78 -35.67 -14.68
CA ALA A 690 27.96 -36.51 -14.58
C ALA A 690 27.86 -37.67 -15.63
#